data_e618f3282a97ec03222016838369da52
#
_entry.id   e618f3282a97ec03222016838369da52
#
_cell.length_a   1.000
_cell.length_b   1.000
_cell.length_c   1.000
_cell.angle_alpha   90.00
_cell.angle_beta   90.00
_cell.angle_gamma   90.00
#
_symmetry.space_group_name_H-M   'P 1'
#
loop_
_entity.id
_entity.type
_entity.pdbx_description
1 polymer ?
#
loop_
_entity_poly.entity_id
_entity_poly.type
_entity_poly.pdbx_seq_one_letter_code
_entity_poly.pdbx_strand_id
1 'polypeptide(L)'
;MDYSSKEYFDKMTAWWRAANYLSVGQLYLKDNPLLRRTLKPEDVKKHPIGHWGTIPGQNFIYVHLNRVINKYDLNMFYIEGPGHGGQVMVSNAYLDGSYTEIYPEVTEDETGMQKLFKRFSFPGGIASHAAPETPGSIHEGGELGYSLSHAVGAVLDNPEVISAVVIGDGEAETGPLAGSWFSNVFINPVIDGAVLPILHLNGAKIANPTILARKSDGELANYFNGLGWEPFFIEGNDPEKLNPVMAEKMDQAIEKIKSIQKEARLKTATDVVMPKWPVLIVRTPKGWTGPKEWDGEPIEGTFRAHQVPIPVDQEHMDHADALLRWLKSYEPEKLFDAQGRILEEIREIAPTGDQRMAKNPITNGGIDPRPLIMPDWKKYTLQFEKPGSVKAEDMTELGKFVREIIEKNPENFRIFGPDETKSNRLNQVFKTTNRQWMEKIEPENDEWLSPSGRVIDSQLSEHQDEGFLEGYVLTGRHGFFASYESFLRVVDSMLTQHFKWIRKSHDLSWRKDYPSLNLIASSTVFQQDHNGYSHQDPGILTHLAEKKAEFIREYLPADANTLLAVMDKAFRSSEKINLIISSKHPRAQFYSAEEAAVLVNEGLKIIDWASTAKEEEPELVIAAAGTESNLEALAAVTLLLEEFPKLKIRFINVVDLLKLRHPSQDPRGLSGEEFDQYFTKDKPILFAFHGYETLVRTIFFDRHNHHLMIHGYKENGDITTPFDMRVVNELDRYHLAKDAALKIKGSQAEDFAEKMDQKLQEHQNYIRENGIDLPEVLDWKWKNLDQ
;
A
#
# COMPACT_ATOMS: atom_id res chain seq x y z
N MET A 1 -13.11 -21.03 33.94
CA MET A 1 -13.50 -22.00 32.89
C MET A 1 -12.27 -22.86 32.57
N ASP A 2 -12.44 -24.16 32.36
CA ASP A 2 -11.32 -25.03 31.95
C ASP A 2 -11.24 -25.11 30.42
N TYR A 3 -10.38 -24.31 29.86
CA TYR A 3 -10.16 -24.17 28.42
C TYR A 3 -9.52 -25.38 27.72
N SER A 4 -9.25 -26.46 28.48
CA SER A 4 -8.67 -27.72 28.00
C SER A 4 -9.59 -28.92 28.28
N SER A 5 -10.79 -28.68 28.86
CA SER A 5 -11.75 -29.73 29.12
C SER A 5 -12.42 -30.27 27.85
N LYS A 6 -12.85 -31.52 27.90
CA LYS A 6 -13.62 -32.11 26.78
C LYS A 6 -14.88 -31.28 26.49
N GLU A 7 -15.61 -30.85 27.53
CA GLU A 7 -16.82 -30.02 27.37
C GLU A 7 -16.52 -28.73 26.59
N TYR A 8 -15.40 -28.05 26.89
CA TYR A 8 -15.01 -26.85 26.18
C TYR A 8 -14.66 -27.15 24.70
N PHE A 9 -13.94 -28.24 24.43
CA PHE A 9 -13.63 -28.66 23.06
C PHE A 9 -14.88 -29.08 22.28
N ASP A 10 -15.87 -29.68 22.94
CA ASP A 10 -17.16 -30.00 22.31
C ASP A 10 -17.89 -28.71 21.89
N LYS A 11 -17.89 -27.64 22.72
CA LYS A 11 -18.42 -26.32 22.37
C LYS A 11 -17.62 -25.67 21.22
N MET A 12 -16.31 -25.76 21.24
CA MET A 12 -15.45 -25.26 20.12
C MET A 12 -15.76 -25.98 18.80
N THR A 13 -15.96 -27.30 18.85
CA THR A 13 -16.36 -28.09 17.68
C THR A 13 -17.73 -27.66 17.16
N ALA A 14 -18.68 -27.35 18.06
CA ALA A 14 -19.99 -26.85 17.69
C ALA A 14 -19.87 -25.45 17.03
N TRP A 15 -19.06 -24.54 17.57
CA TRP A 15 -18.75 -23.25 16.94
C TRP A 15 -18.17 -23.41 15.54
N TRP A 16 -17.14 -24.24 15.39
CA TRP A 16 -16.51 -24.54 14.10
C TRP A 16 -17.50 -25.10 13.07
N ARG A 17 -18.40 -26.01 13.51
CA ARG A 17 -19.48 -26.52 12.66
C ARG A 17 -20.47 -25.42 12.25
N ALA A 18 -20.83 -24.52 13.17
CA ALA A 18 -21.70 -23.39 12.89
C ALA A 18 -21.03 -22.43 11.87
N ALA A 19 -19.75 -22.09 12.04
CA ALA A 19 -19.02 -21.26 11.10
C ALA A 19 -18.92 -21.90 9.70
N ASN A 20 -18.67 -23.23 9.63
CA ASN A 20 -18.67 -23.96 8.37
C ASN A 20 -20.06 -24.00 7.72
N TYR A 21 -21.10 -24.24 8.50
CA TYR A 21 -22.48 -24.20 8.01
C TYR A 21 -22.85 -22.85 7.40
N LEU A 22 -22.53 -21.76 8.09
CA LEU A 22 -22.75 -20.40 7.60
C LEU A 22 -21.94 -20.12 6.33
N SER A 23 -20.71 -20.65 6.26
CA SER A 23 -19.86 -20.48 5.08
C SER A 23 -20.41 -21.22 3.85
N VAL A 24 -20.91 -22.46 4.02
CA VAL A 24 -21.59 -23.19 2.92
C VAL A 24 -22.88 -22.48 2.51
N GLY A 25 -23.67 -21.99 3.49
CA GLY A 25 -24.87 -21.21 3.22
C GLY A 25 -24.58 -19.96 2.40
N GLN A 26 -23.50 -19.23 2.71
CA GLN A 26 -23.05 -18.06 1.94
C GLN A 26 -22.66 -18.42 0.50
N LEU A 27 -22.10 -19.59 0.25
CA LEU A 27 -21.78 -20.02 -1.11
C LEU A 27 -23.02 -20.27 -1.95
N TYR A 28 -23.99 -21.02 -1.42
CA TYR A 28 -25.07 -21.63 -2.21
C TYR A 28 -26.45 -21.00 -2.01
N LEU A 29 -26.77 -20.59 -0.78
CA LEU A 29 -28.15 -20.27 -0.41
C LEU A 29 -28.45 -18.78 -0.47
N LYS A 30 -29.69 -18.46 -0.76
CA LYS A 30 -30.30 -17.12 -0.61
C LYS A 30 -31.60 -17.13 0.19
N ASP A 31 -32.13 -18.32 0.46
CA ASP A 31 -33.33 -18.55 1.29
C ASP A 31 -33.25 -19.91 1.99
N ASN A 32 -34.21 -20.18 2.91
CA ASN A 32 -34.33 -21.42 3.69
C ASN A 32 -33.06 -21.75 4.53
N PRO A 33 -32.51 -20.77 5.28
CA PRO A 33 -31.22 -20.89 5.94
C PRO A 33 -31.16 -21.94 7.04
N LEU A 34 -32.30 -22.40 7.57
CA LEU A 34 -32.40 -23.46 8.58
C LEU A 34 -32.92 -24.81 8.02
N LEU A 35 -32.96 -24.93 6.70
CA LEU A 35 -33.40 -26.16 6.01
C LEU A 35 -34.74 -26.71 6.47
N ARG A 36 -35.69 -25.82 6.83
CA ARG A 36 -37.00 -26.19 7.35
C ARG A 36 -37.89 -26.92 6.34
N ARG A 37 -37.55 -26.84 5.08
CA ARG A 37 -38.16 -27.50 3.95
C ARG A 37 -37.11 -28.01 2.97
N THR A 38 -37.52 -28.89 2.08
CA THR A 38 -36.65 -29.31 0.96
C THR A 38 -36.23 -28.13 0.12
N LEU A 39 -34.96 -28.12 -0.32
CA LEU A 39 -34.42 -27.08 -1.16
C LEU A 39 -35.18 -26.99 -2.51
N LYS A 40 -35.45 -25.79 -2.94
CA LYS A 40 -36.05 -25.43 -4.22
C LYS A 40 -35.13 -24.53 -5.03
N PRO A 41 -35.34 -24.38 -6.34
CA PRO A 41 -34.52 -23.50 -7.18
C PRO A 41 -34.43 -22.06 -6.65
N GLU A 42 -35.50 -21.53 -6.10
CA GLU A 42 -35.54 -20.19 -5.52
C GLU A 42 -34.72 -20.05 -4.24
N ASP A 43 -34.33 -21.12 -3.57
CA ASP A 43 -33.49 -21.08 -2.35
C ASP A 43 -32.01 -20.98 -2.68
N VAL A 44 -31.62 -21.43 -3.86
CA VAL A 44 -30.23 -21.50 -4.30
C VAL A 44 -29.87 -20.28 -5.17
N LYS A 45 -28.67 -19.82 -5.08
CA LYS A 45 -28.13 -18.77 -5.98
C LYS A 45 -28.11 -19.27 -7.42
N LYS A 46 -28.39 -18.39 -8.38
CA LYS A 46 -28.33 -18.75 -9.79
C LYS A 46 -26.89 -19.08 -10.22
N HIS A 47 -25.93 -18.37 -9.62
CA HIS A 47 -24.51 -18.56 -9.86
C HIS A 47 -23.78 -18.57 -8.50
N PRO A 48 -23.63 -19.74 -7.86
CA PRO A 48 -22.81 -19.87 -6.66
C PRO A 48 -21.37 -19.49 -6.97
N ILE A 49 -20.84 -18.52 -6.24
CA ILE A 49 -19.46 -18.00 -6.41
C ILE A 49 -18.79 -17.88 -5.06
N GLY A 50 -17.57 -18.39 -4.97
CA GLY A 50 -16.71 -18.32 -3.79
C GLY A 50 -15.80 -19.55 -3.72
N HIS A 51 -15.16 -19.74 -2.57
CA HIS A 51 -14.15 -20.77 -2.38
C HIS A 51 -14.44 -21.53 -1.10
N TRP A 52 -14.32 -22.84 -1.15
CA TRP A 52 -14.53 -23.70 0.00
C TRP A 52 -13.20 -24.23 0.59
N GLY A 53 -12.23 -24.47 -0.26
CA GLY A 53 -11.05 -25.26 0.04
C GLY A 53 -10.28 -24.89 1.30
N THR A 54 -10.13 -23.61 1.60
CA THR A 54 -9.39 -23.12 2.78
C THR A 54 -10.27 -22.89 4.01
N ILE A 55 -11.59 -22.75 3.82
CA ILE A 55 -12.55 -22.30 4.83
C ILE A 55 -12.54 -23.16 6.10
N PRO A 56 -12.66 -24.50 6.05
CA PRO A 56 -12.79 -25.29 7.27
C PRO A 56 -11.57 -25.25 8.16
N GLY A 57 -10.37 -25.25 7.53
CA GLY A 57 -9.11 -25.11 8.26
C GLY A 57 -8.97 -23.73 8.92
N GLN A 58 -9.35 -22.67 8.21
CA GLN A 58 -9.30 -21.32 8.78
C GLN A 58 -10.34 -21.12 9.89
N ASN A 59 -11.57 -21.62 9.74
CA ASN A 59 -12.58 -21.61 10.81
C ASN A 59 -12.08 -22.38 12.04
N PHE A 60 -11.36 -23.49 11.85
CA PHE A 60 -10.74 -24.24 12.93
C PHE A 60 -9.64 -23.44 13.64
N ILE A 61 -8.81 -22.74 12.89
CA ILE A 61 -7.82 -21.81 13.45
C ILE A 61 -8.50 -20.69 14.22
N TYR A 62 -9.54 -20.06 13.65
CA TYR A 62 -10.25 -18.92 14.22
C TYR A 62 -10.87 -19.24 15.59
N VAL A 63 -11.51 -20.39 15.74
CA VAL A 63 -12.09 -20.80 17.02
C VAL A 63 -11.04 -21.06 18.10
N HIS A 64 -9.85 -21.54 17.73
CA HIS A 64 -8.72 -21.68 18.65
C HIS A 64 -8.10 -20.33 19.03
N LEU A 65 -8.14 -19.33 18.13
CA LEU A 65 -7.76 -17.95 18.47
C LEU A 65 -8.73 -17.36 19.50
N ASN A 66 -10.05 -17.55 19.32
CA ASN A 66 -11.05 -17.18 20.34
C ASN A 66 -10.72 -17.80 21.71
N ARG A 67 -10.37 -19.08 21.74
CA ARG A 67 -9.99 -19.80 22.96
C ARG A 67 -8.80 -19.14 23.67
N VAL A 68 -7.72 -18.85 22.95
CA VAL A 68 -6.52 -18.24 23.58
C VAL A 68 -6.76 -16.79 23.99
N ILE A 69 -7.58 -16.03 23.24
CA ILE A 69 -7.99 -14.69 23.64
C ILE A 69 -8.68 -14.75 25.01
N ASN A 70 -9.67 -15.65 25.15
CA ASN A 70 -10.40 -15.86 26.42
C ASN A 70 -9.47 -16.39 27.54
N LYS A 71 -8.59 -17.33 27.22
CA LYS A 71 -7.72 -17.98 28.23
C LYS A 71 -6.67 -17.01 28.80
N TYR A 72 -6.09 -16.19 27.93
CA TYR A 72 -4.91 -15.38 28.28
C TYR A 72 -5.20 -13.88 28.34
N ASP A 73 -6.47 -13.47 28.14
CA ASP A 73 -6.90 -12.06 28.12
C ASP A 73 -6.12 -11.24 27.10
N LEU A 74 -6.18 -11.68 25.81
CA LEU A 74 -5.36 -11.12 24.75
C LEU A 74 -6.08 -10.02 23.97
N ASN A 75 -5.31 -9.01 23.56
CA ASN A 75 -5.70 -8.07 22.52
C ASN A 75 -5.15 -8.59 21.18
N MET A 76 -6.04 -9.13 20.34
CA MET A 76 -5.64 -9.80 19.09
C MET A 76 -6.55 -9.41 17.94
N PHE A 77 -6.03 -9.40 16.73
CA PHE A 77 -6.79 -9.32 15.50
C PHE A 77 -6.30 -10.34 14.47
N TYR A 78 -7.15 -10.60 13.49
CA TYR A 78 -6.96 -11.64 12.49
C TYR A 78 -6.67 -11.05 11.12
N ILE A 79 -5.62 -11.55 10.45
CA ILE A 79 -5.33 -11.26 9.04
C ILE A 79 -5.52 -12.54 8.23
N GLU A 80 -6.38 -12.45 7.23
CA GLU A 80 -6.66 -13.54 6.30
C GLU A 80 -5.79 -13.41 5.05
N GLY A 81 -4.65 -14.10 5.02
CA GLY A 81 -3.74 -14.08 3.87
C GLY A 81 -4.37 -14.67 2.61
N PRO A 82 -4.94 -15.90 2.64
CA PRO A 82 -5.69 -16.42 1.51
C PRO A 82 -7.09 -15.77 1.43
N GLY A 83 -7.15 -14.50 1.06
CA GLY A 83 -8.33 -13.65 1.12
C GLY A 83 -9.57 -14.19 0.41
N HIS A 84 -9.40 -15.17 -0.51
CA HIS A 84 -10.52 -15.91 -1.10
C HIS A 84 -11.33 -16.73 -0.08
N GLY A 85 -10.87 -16.84 1.16
CA GLY A 85 -11.61 -17.39 2.29
C GLY A 85 -12.51 -16.40 3.04
N GLY A 86 -12.88 -15.27 2.48
CA GLY A 86 -13.63 -14.19 3.14
C GLY A 86 -14.86 -14.59 3.94
N GLN A 87 -15.46 -15.76 3.63
CA GLN A 87 -16.55 -16.34 4.44
C GLN A 87 -16.16 -16.62 5.89
N VAL A 88 -14.87 -16.91 6.15
CA VAL A 88 -14.37 -17.17 7.51
C VAL A 88 -14.62 -15.97 8.40
N MET A 89 -14.14 -14.81 7.98
CA MET A 89 -14.32 -13.58 8.76
C MET A 89 -15.80 -13.21 8.91
N VAL A 90 -16.58 -13.31 7.83
CA VAL A 90 -18.03 -13.01 7.85
C VAL A 90 -18.78 -13.95 8.78
N SER A 91 -18.54 -15.26 8.69
CA SER A 91 -19.22 -16.26 9.52
C SER A 91 -18.91 -16.07 11.01
N ASN A 92 -17.65 -15.88 11.35
CA ASN A 92 -17.21 -15.71 12.74
C ASN A 92 -17.67 -14.36 13.33
N ALA A 93 -17.63 -13.27 12.55
CA ALA A 93 -18.17 -11.98 12.97
C ALA A 93 -19.70 -12.00 13.17
N TYR A 94 -20.43 -12.82 12.40
CA TYR A 94 -21.86 -13.02 12.61
C TYR A 94 -22.15 -13.82 13.88
N LEU A 95 -21.40 -14.90 14.12
CA LEU A 95 -21.56 -15.74 15.32
C LEU A 95 -21.24 -15.01 16.63
N ASP A 96 -20.24 -14.09 16.62
CA ASP A 96 -19.88 -13.29 17.80
C ASP A 96 -20.70 -12.01 17.95
N GLY A 97 -21.59 -11.71 17.02
CA GLY A 97 -22.47 -10.54 17.00
C GLY A 97 -21.85 -9.26 16.45
N SER A 98 -20.57 -9.23 16.17
CA SER A 98 -19.87 -8.04 15.63
C SER A 98 -20.43 -7.60 14.28
N TYR A 99 -20.83 -8.56 13.45
CA TYR A 99 -21.41 -8.27 12.14
C TYR A 99 -22.77 -7.55 12.27
N THR A 100 -23.63 -8.00 13.17
CA THR A 100 -24.95 -7.40 13.42
C THR A 100 -24.83 -6.02 14.08
N GLU A 101 -23.83 -5.78 14.89
CA GLU A 101 -23.55 -4.44 15.46
C GLU A 101 -23.25 -3.41 14.37
N ILE A 102 -22.60 -3.82 13.30
CA ILE A 102 -22.25 -2.97 12.14
C ILE A 102 -23.41 -2.90 11.14
N TYR A 103 -24.08 -4.03 10.90
CA TYR A 103 -25.17 -4.16 9.94
C TYR A 103 -26.46 -4.62 10.66
N PRO A 104 -27.17 -3.71 11.37
CA PRO A 104 -28.33 -4.08 12.19
C PRO A 104 -29.48 -4.74 11.42
N GLU A 105 -29.53 -4.56 10.10
CA GLU A 105 -30.50 -5.24 9.24
C GLU A 105 -30.21 -6.74 9.05
N VAL A 106 -28.99 -7.19 9.39
CA VAL A 106 -28.61 -8.61 9.41
C VAL A 106 -28.68 -9.09 10.86
N THR A 107 -29.88 -9.37 11.32
CA THR A 107 -30.18 -9.77 12.70
C THR A 107 -29.66 -11.17 13.02
N GLU A 108 -29.39 -11.44 14.31
CA GLU A 108 -28.96 -12.78 14.75
C GLU A 108 -30.18 -13.71 14.89
N ASP A 109 -30.83 -14.00 13.76
CA ASP A 109 -31.97 -14.89 13.65
C ASP A 109 -32.09 -15.45 12.21
N GLU A 110 -33.14 -16.27 11.96
CA GLU A 110 -33.38 -16.87 10.63
C GLU A 110 -33.44 -15.82 9.51
N THR A 111 -34.07 -14.67 9.77
CA THR A 111 -34.17 -13.58 8.78
C THR A 111 -32.82 -12.96 8.48
N GLY A 112 -32.02 -12.70 9.52
CA GLY A 112 -30.67 -12.15 9.35
C GLY A 112 -29.72 -13.16 8.70
N MET A 113 -29.83 -14.44 9.06
CA MET A 113 -29.06 -15.52 8.41
C MET A 113 -29.39 -15.63 6.91
N GLN A 114 -30.65 -15.49 6.53
CA GLN A 114 -31.06 -15.42 5.13
C GLN A 114 -30.41 -14.24 4.41
N LYS A 115 -30.40 -13.06 5.01
CA LYS A 115 -29.78 -11.87 4.45
C LYS A 115 -28.25 -12.04 4.33
N LEU A 116 -27.62 -12.63 5.35
CA LEU A 116 -26.19 -12.94 5.35
C LEU A 116 -25.83 -13.83 4.16
N PHE A 117 -26.54 -14.93 3.97
CA PHE A 117 -26.32 -15.86 2.86
C PHE A 117 -26.51 -15.17 1.52
N LYS A 118 -27.59 -14.40 1.37
CA LYS A 118 -27.91 -13.70 0.12
C LYS A 118 -26.85 -12.66 -0.24
N ARG A 119 -26.32 -11.90 0.74
CA ARG A 119 -25.38 -10.79 0.49
C ARG A 119 -24.03 -11.25 -0.04
N PHE A 120 -23.58 -12.43 0.31
CA PHE A 120 -22.24 -12.91 -0.03
C PHE A 120 -22.13 -13.14 -1.54
N SER A 121 -21.14 -12.50 -2.17
CA SER A 121 -20.90 -12.59 -3.64
C SER A 121 -22.16 -12.35 -4.48
N PHE A 122 -22.94 -11.35 -4.11
CA PHE A 122 -24.22 -11.02 -4.72
C PHE A 122 -24.27 -9.51 -5.05
N PRO A 123 -24.92 -9.08 -6.15
CA PRO A 123 -25.04 -7.67 -6.49
C PRO A 123 -25.58 -6.81 -5.32
N GLY A 124 -24.85 -5.76 -4.95
CA GLY A 124 -25.18 -4.91 -3.79
C GLY A 124 -24.86 -5.52 -2.43
N GLY A 125 -24.21 -6.66 -2.39
CA GLY A 125 -23.75 -7.33 -1.18
C GLY A 125 -22.28 -7.11 -0.91
N ILE A 126 -21.61 -8.15 -0.39
CA ILE A 126 -20.19 -8.14 -0.04
C ILE A 126 -19.37 -9.00 -1.02
N ALA A 127 -18.09 -8.70 -1.15
CA ALA A 127 -17.17 -9.47 -1.98
C ALA A 127 -16.95 -10.89 -1.45
N SER A 128 -16.54 -11.80 -2.34
CA SER A 128 -16.16 -13.17 -1.97
C SER A 128 -14.78 -13.25 -1.27
N HIS A 129 -13.96 -12.22 -1.36
CA HIS A 129 -12.68 -12.10 -0.66
C HIS A 129 -12.85 -11.26 0.62
N ALA A 130 -11.88 -11.37 1.52
CA ALA A 130 -11.77 -10.44 2.63
C ALA A 130 -11.78 -9.00 2.10
N ALA A 131 -12.57 -8.13 2.70
CA ALA A 131 -12.86 -6.81 2.16
C ALA A 131 -13.10 -5.78 3.26
N PRO A 132 -13.01 -4.48 2.96
CA PRO A 132 -13.28 -3.42 3.94
C PRO A 132 -14.66 -3.50 4.58
N GLU A 133 -15.66 -4.04 3.87
CA GLU A 133 -17.01 -4.25 4.38
C GLU A 133 -17.09 -5.29 5.51
N THR A 134 -16.06 -6.12 5.66
CA THR A 134 -16.04 -7.15 6.71
C THR A 134 -15.42 -6.57 7.97
N PRO A 135 -16.13 -6.52 9.11
CA PRO A 135 -15.58 -6.04 10.37
C PRO A 135 -14.31 -6.79 10.75
N GLY A 136 -13.29 -6.04 11.21
CA GLY A 136 -12.00 -6.59 11.61
C GLY A 136 -10.99 -6.82 10.47
N SER A 137 -11.37 -6.66 9.21
CA SER A 137 -10.49 -6.85 8.07
C SER A 137 -9.63 -5.60 7.82
N ILE A 138 -8.32 -5.79 7.65
CA ILE A 138 -7.36 -4.76 7.18
C ILE A 138 -6.53 -5.23 5.99
N HIS A 139 -6.82 -6.43 5.46
CA HIS A 139 -6.09 -7.03 4.35
C HIS A 139 -7.06 -7.68 3.38
N GLU A 140 -6.92 -7.42 2.09
CA GLU A 140 -7.83 -7.94 1.07
C GLU A 140 -7.43 -9.33 0.59
N GLY A 141 -6.14 -9.59 0.43
CA GLY A 141 -5.60 -10.91 0.08
C GLY A 141 -6.03 -11.46 -1.29
N GLY A 142 -6.46 -10.63 -2.20
CA GLY A 142 -6.76 -11.02 -3.58
C GLY A 142 -5.48 -11.23 -4.37
N GLU A 143 -4.52 -10.35 -4.25
CA GLU A 143 -3.14 -10.59 -4.64
C GLU A 143 -2.38 -11.17 -3.46
N LEU A 144 -1.77 -12.34 -3.66
CA LEU A 144 -1.12 -13.10 -2.59
C LEU A 144 0.32 -12.65 -2.37
N GLY A 145 0.77 -12.69 -1.11
CA GLY A 145 2.16 -12.49 -0.75
C GLY A 145 2.44 -11.39 0.26
N TYR A 146 1.44 -10.64 0.69
CA TYR A 146 1.63 -9.44 1.51
C TYR A 146 1.08 -9.55 2.94
N SER A 147 0.41 -10.64 3.28
CA SER A 147 -0.25 -10.80 4.58
C SER A 147 0.71 -10.69 5.76
N LEU A 148 1.91 -11.27 5.65
CA LEU A 148 2.89 -11.23 6.73
C LEU A 148 3.53 -9.84 6.88
N SER A 149 3.84 -9.15 5.79
CA SER A 149 4.36 -7.77 5.87
C SER A 149 3.31 -6.80 6.43
N HIS A 150 2.04 -6.91 6.03
CA HIS A 150 0.93 -6.16 6.65
C HIS A 150 0.80 -6.45 8.15
N ALA A 151 0.89 -7.73 8.55
CA ALA A 151 0.84 -8.11 9.97
C ALA A 151 1.96 -7.48 10.77
N VAL A 152 3.18 -7.47 10.22
CA VAL A 152 4.34 -6.82 10.86
C VAL A 152 4.13 -5.31 10.95
N GLY A 153 3.77 -4.65 9.86
CA GLY A 153 3.46 -3.21 9.86
C GLY A 153 2.41 -2.84 10.90
N ALA A 154 1.35 -3.64 11.01
CA ALA A 154 0.25 -3.41 11.93
C ALA A 154 0.63 -3.54 13.43
N VAL A 155 1.67 -4.31 13.77
CA VAL A 155 2.13 -4.45 15.16
C VAL A 155 3.23 -3.49 15.55
N LEU A 156 3.88 -2.81 14.59
CA LEU A 156 4.88 -1.79 14.92
C LEU A 156 4.24 -0.67 15.76
N ASP A 157 4.88 -0.30 16.86
CA ASP A 157 4.40 0.69 17.84
C ASP A 157 3.05 0.35 18.50
N ASN A 158 2.62 -0.91 18.46
CA ASN A 158 1.42 -1.42 19.09
C ASN A 158 1.79 -2.54 20.10
N PRO A 159 2.48 -2.24 21.21
CA PRO A 159 3.10 -3.25 22.06
C PRO A 159 2.12 -4.23 22.72
N GLU A 160 0.85 -3.86 22.86
CA GLU A 160 -0.17 -4.68 23.55
C GLU A 160 -0.94 -5.59 22.60
N VAL A 161 -0.64 -5.58 21.28
CA VAL A 161 -1.43 -6.33 20.30
C VAL A 161 -0.67 -7.53 19.77
N ILE A 162 -1.41 -8.58 19.44
CA ILE A 162 -0.93 -9.73 18.65
C ILE A 162 -1.71 -9.77 17.34
N SER A 163 -1.01 -9.72 16.23
CA SER A 163 -1.57 -10.01 14.91
C SER A 163 -1.47 -11.49 14.61
N ALA A 164 -2.59 -12.20 14.58
CA ALA A 164 -2.66 -13.56 14.09
C ALA A 164 -2.87 -13.53 12.56
N VAL A 165 -1.88 -13.99 11.82
CA VAL A 165 -1.93 -13.99 10.36
C VAL A 165 -1.93 -15.41 9.81
N VAL A 166 -3.01 -15.80 9.14
CA VAL A 166 -3.07 -17.06 8.42
C VAL A 166 -2.46 -16.89 7.04
N ILE A 167 -1.46 -17.70 6.75
CA ILE A 167 -0.75 -17.72 5.47
C ILE A 167 -1.12 -19.01 4.75
N GLY A 168 -1.69 -18.90 3.56
CA GLY A 168 -1.97 -20.06 2.72
C GLY A 168 -0.69 -20.66 2.17
N ASP A 169 -0.68 -21.97 1.97
CA ASP A 169 0.50 -22.67 1.41
C ASP A 169 0.84 -22.21 -0.01
N GLY A 170 -0.14 -21.82 -0.82
CA GLY A 170 0.09 -21.22 -2.14
C GLY A 170 0.65 -19.81 -2.05
N GLU A 171 0.20 -19.01 -1.08
CA GLU A 171 0.72 -17.68 -0.79
C GLU A 171 2.17 -17.75 -0.30
N ALA A 172 2.48 -18.70 0.57
CA ALA A 172 3.81 -18.88 1.14
C ALA A 172 4.91 -19.15 0.09
N GLU A 173 4.53 -19.53 -1.13
CA GLU A 173 5.42 -19.77 -2.27
C GLU A 173 5.64 -18.55 -3.16
N THR A 174 4.95 -17.42 -2.90
CA THR A 174 5.18 -16.17 -3.64
C THR A 174 6.49 -15.53 -3.23
N GLY A 175 7.14 -14.81 -4.17
CA GLY A 175 8.39 -14.11 -3.88
C GLY A 175 8.28 -13.11 -2.72
N PRO A 176 7.23 -12.24 -2.68
CA PRO A 176 7.04 -11.31 -1.59
C PRO A 176 6.91 -11.99 -0.23
N LEU A 177 6.11 -13.04 -0.11
CA LEU A 177 5.95 -13.72 1.18
C LEU A 177 7.19 -14.50 1.60
N ALA A 178 7.88 -15.14 0.66
CA ALA A 178 9.13 -15.83 0.95
C ALA A 178 10.17 -14.88 1.54
N GLY A 179 10.24 -13.63 1.06
CA GLY A 179 11.06 -12.57 1.64
C GLY A 179 10.56 -12.06 2.99
N SER A 180 9.23 -12.09 3.22
CA SER A 180 8.61 -11.59 4.46
C SER A 180 9.00 -12.38 5.72
N TRP A 181 9.45 -13.60 5.59
CA TRP A 181 9.92 -14.39 6.74
C TRP A 181 11.14 -13.77 7.45
N PHE A 182 11.88 -12.87 6.81
CA PHE A 182 12.94 -12.10 7.45
C PHE A 182 12.43 -10.93 8.31
N SER A 183 11.14 -10.61 8.28
CA SER A 183 10.59 -9.41 8.94
C SER A 183 10.64 -9.46 10.46
N ASN A 184 10.84 -10.64 11.07
CA ASN A 184 11.06 -10.79 12.52
C ASN A 184 12.26 -9.98 13.03
N VAL A 185 13.23 -9.67 12.17
CA VAL A 185 14.39 -8.82 12.46
C VAL A 185 13.98 -7.37 12.80
N PHE A 186 12.81 -6.93 12.40
CA PHE A 186 12.33 -5.56 12.60
C PHE A 186 11.32 -5.43 13.74
N ILE A 187 11.03 -6.51 14.48
CA ILE A 187 10.06 -6.49 15.59
C ILE A 187 10.80 -6.44 16.92
N ASN A 188 10.72 -5.30 17.61
CA ASN A 188 11.29 -5.14 18.94
C ASN A 188 10.23 -5.43 20.01
N PRO A 189 10.35 -6.49 20.82
CA PRO A 189 9.31 -6.91 21.76
C PRO A 189 9.07 -5.93 22.92
N VAL A 190 9.86 -4.87 23.06
CA VAL A 190 9.65 -3.82 24.07
C VAL A 190 8.64 -2.79 23.59
N ILE A 191 8.77 -2.34 22.34
CA ILE A 191 8.02 -1.21 21.77
C ILE A 191 6.98 -1.63 20.73
N ASP A 192 7.13 -2.83 20.16
CA ASP A 192 6.23 -3.37 19.16
C ASP A 192 5.37 -4.50 19.74
N GLY A 193 4.28 -4.81 19.07
CA GLY A 193 3.44 -5.98 19.35
C GLY A 193 4.12 -7.27 18.93
N ALA A 194 3.32 -8.31 18.71
CA ALA A 194 3.80 -9.59 18.23
C ALA A 194 3.01 -10.05 17.00
N VAL A 195 3.66 -10.77 16.11
CA VAL A 195 3.00 -11.49 15.03
C VAL A 195 3.00 -12.98 15.36
N LEU A 196 1.86 -13.64 15.19
CA LEU A 196 1.70 -15.08 15.22
C LEU A 196 1.39 -15.58 13.81
N PRO A 197 2.40 -15.93 13.01
CA PRO A 197 2.15 -16.53 11.70
C PRO A 197 1.62 -17.95 11.85
N ILE A 198 0.59 -18.26 11.06
CA ILE A 198 -0.04 -19.59 11.02
C ILE A 198 -0.02 -20.05 9.56
N LEU A 199 0.96 -20.86 9.22
CA LEU A 199 1.06 -21.43 7.88
C LEU A 199 0.08 -22.60 7.76
N HIS A 200 -0.98 -22.40 6.98
CA HIS A 200 -2.02 -23.38 6.72
C HIS A 200 -1.69 -24.20 5.48
N LEU A 201 -1.21 -25.41 5.68
CA LEU A 201 -0.87 -26.36 4.64
C LEU A 201 -2.06 -27.28 4.32
N ASN A 202 -2.87 -26.91 3.32
CA ASN A 202 -3.97 -27.76 2.86
C ASN A 202 -3.61 -28.62 1.62
N GLY A 203 -2.42 -28.44 1.07
CA GLY A 203 -1.80 -29.36 0.11
C GLY A 203 -1.93 -28.96 -1.36
N ALA A 204 -2.80 -28.02 -1.71
CA ALA A 204 -3.03 -27.66 -3.11
C ALA A 204 -3.37 -26.20 -3.31
N LYS A 205 -2.90 -25.63 -4.41
CA LYS A 205 -3.28 -24.34 -4.98
C LYS A 205 -4.62 -24.46 -5.73
N ILE A 206 -4.79 -23.70 -6.80
CA ILE A 206 -6.00 -23.74 -7.65
C ILE A 206 -6.12 -25.09 -8.36
N ALA A 207 -5.02 -25.63 -8.90
CA ALA A 207 -4.99 -26.87 -9.65
C ALA A 207 -3.77 -27.76 -9.33
N ASN A 208 -2.72 -27.21 -8.76
CA ASN A 208 -1.46 -27.89 -8.50
C ASN A 208 -1.22 -28.09 -7.00
N PRO A 209 -0.44 -29.09 -6.59
CA PRO A 209 0.05 -29.21 -5.22
C PRO A 209 0.96 -28.05 -4.88
N THR A 210 1.08 -27.75 -3.58
CA THR A 210 2.04 -26.79 -3.06
C THR A 210 3.36 -27.46 -2.71
N ILE A 211 4.46 -26.72 -2.84
CA ILE A 211 5.81 -27.24 -2.57
C ILE A 211 5.99 -27.48 -1.07
N LEU A 212 5.60 -26.50 -0.24
CA LEU A 212 5.78 -26.58 1.22
C LEU A 212 4.96 -27.72 1.83
N ALA A 213 3.76 -28.00 1.33
CA ALA A 213 2.96 -29.13 1.82
C ALA A 213 3.57 -30.51 1.49
N ARG A 214 4.51 -30.57 0.54
CA ARG A 214 5.24 -31.81 0.19
C ARG A 214 6.54 -32.00 0.99
N LYS A 215 6.89 -31.00 1.83
CA LYS A 215 8.03 -31.08 2.73
C LYS A 215 7.68 -31.81 4.00
N SER A 216 8.64 -32.58 4.51
CA SER A 216 8.55 -33.21 5.83
C SER A 216 8.66 -32.16 6.94
N ASP A 217 8.18 -32.48 8.13
CA ASP A 217 8.30 -31.59 9.29
C ASP A 217 9.77 -31.28 9.62
N GLY A 218 10.70 -32.23 9.41
CA GLY A 218 12.12 -31.98 9.59
C GLY A 218 12.69 -30.94 8.60
N GLU A 219 12.27 -30.97 7.32
CA GLU A 219 12.68 -29.97 6.33
C GLU A 219 12.12 -28.61 6.67
N LEU A 220 10.82 -28.51 7.04
CA LEU A 220 10.19 -27.27 7.44
C LEU A 220 10.78 -26.73 8.75
N ALA A 221 11.07 -27.59 9.72
CA ALA A 221 11.73 -27.16 10.95
C ALA A 221 13.11 -26.55 10.66
N ASN A 222 13.91 -27.13 9.79
CA ASN A 222 15.20 -26.57 9.38
C ASN A 222 15.03 -25.23 8.68
N TYR A 223 14.03 -25.09 7.79
CA TYR A 223 13.73 -23.85 7.08
C TYR A 223 13.36 -22.72 8.04
N PHE A 224 12.35 -22.91 8.88
CA PHE A 224 11.89 -21.88 9.80
C PHE A 224 12.90 -21.56 10.90
N ASN A 225 13.58 -22.57 11.44
CA ASN A 225 14.65 -22.37 12.42
C ASN A 225 15.79 -21.52 11.87
N GLY A 226 16.17 -21.75 10.59
CA GLY A 226 17.20 -20.96 9.91
C GLY A 226 16.81 -19.49 9.70
N LEU A 227 15.50 -19.21 9.65
CA LEU A 227 14.94 -17.85 9.50
C LEU A 227 14.61 -17.19 10.86
N GLY A 228 14.98 -17.80 12.00
CA GLY A 228 14.75 -17.23 13.32
C GLY A 228 13.33 -17.45 13.88
N TRP A 229 12.58 -18.41 13.34
CA TRP A 229 11.26 -18.81 13.83
C TRP A 229 11.34 -20.17 14.56
N GLU A 230 10.47 -20.37 15.55
CA GLU A 230 10.28 -21.66 16.23
C GLU A 230 8.99 -22.32 15.74
N PRO A 231 9.06 -23.37 14.90
CA PRO A 231 7.87 -23.99 14.33
C PRO A 231 7.22 -24.99 15.30
N PHE A 232 5.88 -24.91 15.39
CA PHE A 232 5.00 -25.83 16.11
C PHE A 232 4.10 -26.55 15.09
N PHE A 233 4.21 -27.88 15.02
CA PHE A 233 3.49 -28.69 14.04
C PHE A 233 2.19 -29.22 14.58
N ILE A 234 1.12 -29.07 13.79
CA ILE A 234 -0.23 -29.55 14.05
C ILE A 234 -0.74 -30.25 12.80
N GLU A 235 -1.17 -31.49 12.88
CA GLU A 235 -1.68 -32.26 11.75
C GLU A 235 -2.86 -33.13 12.14
N GLY A 236 -3.94 -33.10 11.33
CA GLY A 236 -5.08 -33.99 11.54
C GLY A 236 -6.32 -33.60 10.74
N ASN A 237 -7.33 -34.46 10.82
CA ASN A 237 -8.63 -34.29 10.17
C ASN A 237 -9.81 -34.74 11.05
N ASP A 238 -9.55 -35.08 12.29
CA ASP A 238 -10.53 -35.50 13.30
C ASP A 238 -10.58 -34.45 14.42
N PRO A 239 -11.62 -33.64 14.52
CA PRO A 239 -11.66 -32.52 15.48
C PRO A 239 -11.56 -32.98 16.95
N GLU A 240 -12.08 -34.18 17.30
CA GLU A 240 -11.96 -34.68 18.67
C GLU A 240 -10.49 -34.93 19.08
N LYS A 241 -9.67 -35.36 18.13
CA LYS A 241 -8.25 -35.59 18.34
C LYS A 241 -7.41 -34.33 18.10
N LEU A 242 -7.82 -33.48 17.16
CA LEU A 242 -7.05 -32.33 16.75
C LEU A 242 -7.19 -31.15 17.72
N ASN A 243 -8.38 -30.94 18.33
CA ASN A 243 -8.58 -29.87 19.31
C ASN A 243 -7.57 -29.86 20.45
N PRO A 244 -7.30 -30.99 21.14
CA PRO A 244 -6.27 -31.01 22.20
C PRO A 244 -4.87 -30.69 21.69
N VAL A 245 -4.49 -31.21 20.51
CA VAL A 245 -3.17 -30.96 19.91
C VAL A 245 -3.02 -29.49 19.52
N MET A 246 -4.00 -28.95 18.82
CA MET A 246 -3.99 -27.52 18.42
C MET A 246 -3.99 -26.61 19.65
N ALA A 247 -4.78 -26.94 20.68
CA ALA A 247 -4.82 -26.19 21.93
C ALA A 247 -3.45 -26.16 22.62
N GLU A 248 -2.82 -27.34 22.77
CA GLU A 248 -1.47 -27.45 23.37
C GLU A 248 -0.44 -26.62 22.61
N LYS A 249 -0.37 -26.75 21.26
CA LYS A 249 0.64 -26.06 20.44
C LYS A 249 0.39 -24.54 20.39
N MET A 250 -0.85 -24.13 20.30
CA MET A 250 -1.19 -22.72 20.33
C MET A 250 -0.92 -22.10 21.72
N ASP A 251 -1.20 -22.83 22.82
CA ASP A 251 -0.83 -22.38 24.16
C ASP A 251 0.69 -22.20 24.27
N GLN A 252 1.49 -23.18 23.81
CA GLN A 252 2.95 -23.08 23.79
C GLN A 252 3.42 -21.83 23.02
N ALA A 253 2.82 -21.56 21.86
CA ALA A 253 3.16 -20.38 21.05
C ALA A 253 2.80 -19.07 21.77
N ILE A 254 1.61 -18.97 22.37
CA ILE A 254 1.18 -17.78 23.09
C ILE A 254 2.02 -17.57 24.36
N GLU A 255 2.29 -18.62 25.14
CA GLU A 255 3.16 -18.54 26.31
C GLU A 255 4.58 -18.10 25.93
N LYS A 256 5.08 -18.56 24.78
CA LYS A 256 6.36 -18.12 24.22
C LYS A 256 6.35 -16.62 23.91
N ILE A 257 5.33 -16.12 23.20
CA ILE A 257 5.17 -14.68 22.92
C ILE A 257 5.14 -13.88 24.22
N LYS A 258 4.31 -14.30 25.18
CA LYS A 258 4.20 -13.62 26.50
C LYS A 258 5.52 -13.63 27.27
N SER A 259 6.28 -14.74 27.24
CA SER A 259 7.60 -14.82 27.89
C SER A 259 8.60 -13.87 27.21
N ILE A 260 8.66 -13.86 25.87
CA ILE A 260 9.51 -12.94 25.09
C ILE A 260 9.20 -11.48 25.48
N GLN A 261 7.93 -11.07 25.43
CA GLN A 261 7.53 -9.70 25.75
C GLN A 261 7.79 -9.36 27.21
N LYS A 262 7.47 -10.25 28.14
CA LYS A 262 7.72 -10.05 29.58
C LYS A 262 9.20 -9.87 29.90
N GLU A 263 10.06 -10.72 29.36
CA GLU A 263 11.50 -10.65 29.56
C GLU A 263 12.12 -9.41 28.91
N ALA A 264 11.68 -9.08 27.69
CA ALA A 264 12.17 -7.92 26.96
C ALA A 264 11.79 -6.62 27.67
N ARG A 265 10.56 -6.49 28.16
CA ARG A 265 10.05 -5.28 28.82
C ARG A 265 10.65 -5.01 30.21
N LEU A 266 11.49 -5.92 30.72
CA LEU A 266 12.36 -5.64 31.86
C LEU A 266 13.63 -4.88 31.47
N LYS A 267 13.89 -4.69 30.19
CA LYS A 267 15.06 -4.04 29.61
C LYS A 267 14.65 -2.75 28.90
N THR A 268 15.64 -1.97 28.50
CA THR A 268 15.39 -0.86 27.55
C THR A 268 15.24 -1.41 26.14
N ALA A 269 14.60 -0.66 25.26
CA ALA A 269 14.40 -1.07 23.86
C ALA A 269 15.73 -1.26 23.08
N THR A 270 16.83 -0.70 23.60
CA THR A 270 18.18 -0.82 23.01
C THR A 270 18.97 -2.02 23.52
N ASP A 271 18.55 -2.63 24.65
CA ASP A 271 19.30 -3.71 25.32
C ASP A 271 18.69 -5.09 25.09
N VAL A 272 17.75 -5.21 24.19
CA VAL A 272 17.12 -6.50 23.84
C VAL A 272 17.89 -7.24 22.77
N VAL A 273 17.79 -8.56 22.83
CA VAL A 273 18.34 -9.47 21.84
C VAL A 273 17.19 -10.02 21.01
N MET A 274 17.43 -10.29 19.74
CA MET A 274 16.45 -10.89 18.84
C MET A 274 15.89 -12.18 19.44
N PRO A 275 14.55 -12.23 19.68
CA PRO A 275 13.94 -13.45 20.16
C PRO A 275 13.66 -14.41 19.00
N LYS A 276 13.47 -15.67 19.34
CA LYS A 276 12.98 -16.67 18.41
C LYS A 276 11.45 -16.73 18.54
N TRP A 277 10.76 -16.06 17.60
CA TRP A 277 9.31 -15.99 17.57
C TRP A 277 8.66 -17.31 17.13
N PRO A 278 7.48 -17.68 17.65
CA PRO A 278 6.79 -18.89 17.25
C PRO A 278 6.14 -18.75 15.86
N VAL A 279 6.03 -19.86 15.13
CA VAL A 279 5.20 -20.03 13.95
C VAL A 279 4.43 -21.35 14.05
N LEU A 280 3.12 -21.32 13.78
CA LEU A 280 2.31 -22.55 13.73
C LEU A 280 2.28 -23.11 12.31
N ILE A 281 2.51 -24.41 12.16
CA ILE A 281 2.40 -25.13 10.89
C ILE A 281 1.21 -26.08 11.00
N VAL A 282 0.11 -25.72 10.34
CA VAL A 282 -1.17 -26.42 10.48
C VAL A 282 -1.49 -27.20 9.20
N ARG A 283 -1.51 -28.53 9.28
CA ARG A 283 -1.86 -29.43 8.16
C ARG A 283 -3.29 -29.96 8.34
N THR A 284 -4.21 -29.54 7.45
CA THR A 284 -5.58 -30.07 7.38
C THR A 284 -5.96 -30.33 5.93
N PRO A 285 -6.90 -31.25 5.63
CA PRO A 285 -7.30 -31.49 4.27
C PRO A 285 -7.94 -30.25 3.62
N LYS A 286 -7.61 -30.00 2.36
CA LYS A 286 -8.30 -28.96 1.57
C LYS A 286 -9.79 -29.30 1.44
N GLY A 287 -10.65 -28.35 1.77
CA GLY A 287 -12.10 -28.59 1.74
C GLY A 287 -12.62 -29.55 2.80
N TRP A 288 -11.88 -29.69 3.93
CA TRP A 288 -12.25 -30.50 5.08
C TRP A 288 -13.74 -30.36 5.45
N THR A 289 -14.40 -31.46 5.81
CA THR A 289 -15.87 -31.55 6.05
C THR A 289 -16.76 -31.30 4.83
N GLY A 290 -16.19 -31.07 3.67
CA GLY A 290 -16.95 -31.00 2.42
C GLY A 290 -17.27 -32.37 1.85
N PRO A 291 -17.84 -32.40 0.64
CA PRO A 291 -18.05 -33.67 -0.07
C PRO A 291 -16.73 -34.43 -0.25
N LYS A 292 -16.74 -35.71 0.07
CA LYS A 292 -15.55 -36.57 -0.10
C LYS A 292 -15.28 -36.86 -1.58
N GLU A 293 -16.37 -37.00 -2.34
CA GLU A 293 -16.36 -37.37 -3.75
C GLU A 293 -17.51 -36.67 -4.47
N TRP A 294 -17.33 -36.39 -5.74
CA TRP A 294 -18.35 -35.91 -6.66
C TRP A 294 -18.11 -36.50 -8.05
N ASP A 295 -19.16 -37.14 -8.62
CA ASP A 295 -19.12 -37.76 -9.96
C ASP A 295 -17.93 -38.72 -10.15
N GLY A 296 -17.63 -39.53 -9.12
CA GLY A 296 -16.54 -40.50 -9.14
C GLY A 296 -15.14 -39.91 -8.90
N GLU A 297 -15.03 -38.59 -8.69
CA GLU A 297 -13.75 -37.90 -8.48
C GLU A 297 -13.61 -37.46 -7.01
N PRO A 298 -12.43 -37.62 -6.39
CA PRO A 298 -12.20 -37.15 -5.03
C PRO A 298 -12.21 -35.62 -4.96
N ILE A 299 -12.91 -35.04 -3.98
CA ILE A 299 -13.02 -33.59 -3.73
C ILE A 299 -12.18 -33.21 -2.52
N GLU A 300 -12.58 -33.63 -1.32
CA GLU A 300 -11.84 -33.31 -0.09
C GLU A 300 -10.40 -33.81 -0.17
N GLY A 301 -9.47 -32.95 0.26
CA GLY A 301 -8.04 -33.24 0.20
C GLY A 301 -7.40 -33.04 -1.16
N THR A 302 -8.17 -32.57 -2.16
CA THR A 302 -7.68 -32.33 -3.52
C THR A 302 -7.92 -30.88 -3.96
N PHE A 303 -7.30 -30.48 -5.06
CA PHE A 303 -7.51 -29.16 -5.67
C PHE A 303 -8.98 -28.91 -6.09
N ARG A 304 -9.77 -29.97 -6.33
CA ARG A 304 -11.18 -29.88 -6.73
C ARG A 304 -12.06 -29.20 -5.67
N ALA A 305 -11.63 -29.23 -4.41
CA ALA A 305 -12.28 -28.50 -3.33
C ALA A 305 -12.01 -26.98 -3.34
N HIS A 306 -11.18 -26.47 -4.25
CA HIS A 306 -10.72 -25.08 -4.19
C HIS A 306 -11.86 -24.07 -4.27
N GLN A 307 -12.76 -24.21 -5.23
CA GLN A 307 -13.90 -23.30 -5.44
C GLN A 307 -15.20 -23.88 -4.88
N VAL A 308 -16.22 -23.96 -5.71
CA VAL A 308 -17.55 -24.49 -5.38
C VAL A 308 -17.56 -26.01 -5.64
N PRO A 309 -17.56 -26.87 -4.60
CA PRO A 309 -17.31 -28.30 -4.77
C PRO A 309 -18.41 -29.07 -5.46
N ILE A 310 -19.67 -28.65 -5.31
CA ILE A 310 -20.84 -29.31 -5.92
C ILE A 310 -21.46 -28.31 -6.91
N PRO A 311 -21.67 -28.69 -8.19
CA PRO A 311 -22.29 -27.80 -9.16
C PRO A 311 -23.83 -27.80 -8.98
N VAL A 312 -24.31 -27.12 -7.95
CA VAL A 312 -25.74 -26.90 -7.64
C VAL A 312 -26.04 -25.44 -7.87
N ASP A 313 -26.99 -25.19 -8.75
CA ASP A 313 -27.58 -23.88 -9.04
C ASP A 313 -29.06 -24.01 -9.37
N GLN A 314 -29.70 -22.94 -9.80
CA GLN A 314 -31.13 -22.95 -10.14
C GLN A 314 -31.50 -23.87 -11.34
N GLU A 315 -30.54 -24.17 -12.20
CA GLU A 315 -30.73 -25.01 -13.40
C GLU A 315 -30.32 -26.47 -13.15
N HIS A 316 -29.43 -26.71 -12.15
CA HIS A 316 -28.87 -28.02 -11.79
C HIS A 316 -29.33 -28.46 -10.40
N MET A 317 -30.66 -28.53 -10.20
CA MET A 317 -31.26 -28.95 -8.92
C MET A 317 -31.28 -30.46 -8.68
N ASP A 318 -30.96 -31.27 -9.68
CA ASP A 318 -30.70 -32.70 -9.57
C ASP A 318 -29.57 -33.03 -8.56
N HIS A 319 -28.65 -32.08 -8.33
CA HIS A 319 -27.58 -32.18 -7.34
C HIS A 319 -27.97 -31.64 -5.94
N ALA A 320 -29.16 -31.08 -5.77
CA ALA A 320 -29.59 -30.43 -4.52
C ALA A 320 -29.58 -31.38 -3.31
N ASP A 321 -29.85 -32.67 -3.53
CA ASP A 321 -29.82 -33.67 -2.45
C ASP A 321 -28.39 -33.86 -1.88
N ALA A 322 -27.36 -33.71 -2.69
CA ALA A 322 -25.97 -33.77 -2.22
C ALA A 322 -25.63 -32.54 -1.36
N LEU A 323 -26.00 -31.33 -1.81
CA LEU A 323 -25.88 -30.11 -1.04
C LEU A 323 -26.66 -30.20 0.28
N LEU A 324 -27.88 -30.70 0.25
CA LEU A 324 -28.71 -30.86 1.43
C LEU A 324 -28.07 -31.83 2.43
N ARG A 325 -27.53 -32.97 1.96
CA ARG A 325 -26.81 -33.91 2.83
C ARG A 325 -25.57 -33.26 3.46
N TRP A 326 -24.83 -32.48 2.68
CA TRP A 326 -23.65 -31.76 3.19
C TRP A 326 -24.04 -30.73 4.26
N LEU A 327 -25.00 -29.87 4.00
CA LEU A 327 -25.51 -28.89 4.97
C LEU A 327 -26.04 -29.60 6.24
N LYS A 328 -26.83 -30.68 6.10
CA LYS A 328 -27.35 -31.44 7.25
C LYS A 328 -26.24 -32.18 8.03
N SER A 329 -25.08 -32.46 7.45
CA SER A 329 -23.99 -33.09 8.17
C SER A 329 -23.44 -32.23 9.29
N TYR A 330 -23.69 -30.92 9.25
CA TYR A 330 -23.34 -30.00 10.35
C TYR A 330 -24.39 -30.00 11.48
N GLU A 331 -25.53 -30.66 11.31
CA GLU A 331 -26.64 -30.77 12.31
C GLU A 331 -27.09 -29.37 12.80
N PRO A 332 -27.52 -28.44 11.90
CA PRO A 332 -27.83 -27.05 12.26
C PRO A 332 -28.87 -26.94 13.39
N GLU A 333 -29.75 -27.92 13.55
CA GLU A 333 -30.70 -27.97 14.66
C GLU A 333 -30.08 -28.18 16.06
N LYS A 334 -28.79 -28.58 16.13
CA LYS A 334 -28.01 -28.65 17.36
C LYS A 334 -27.11 -27.42 17.58
N LEU A 335 -27.06 -26.53 16.59
CA LEU A 335 -26.21 -25.32 16.60
C LEU A 335 -27.03 -24.04 16.82
N PHE A 336 -28.23 -24.02 16.25
CA PHE A 336 -29.12 -22.87 16.26
C PHE A 336 -30.50 -23.24 16.88
N ASP A 337 -31.08 -22.27 17.59
CA ASP A 337 -32.39 -22.42 18.19
C ASP A 337 -33.53 -22.38 17.14
N ALA A 338 -34.76 -22.51 17.59
CA ALA A 338 -35.94 -22.44 16.71
C ALA A 338 -36.09 -21.09 15.99
N GLN A 339 -35.45 -20.02 16.45
CA GLN A 339 -35.45 -18.69 15.86
C GLN A 339 -34.24 -18.49 14.93
N GLY A 340 -33.30 -19.42 14.90
CA GLY A 340 -32.05 -19.30 14.10
C GLY A 340 -30.92 -18.61 14.80
N ARG A 341 -31.00 -18.43 16.12
CA ARG A 341 -29.92 -17.85 16.92
C ARG A 341 -28.94 -18.96 17.31
N ILE A 342 -27.64 -18.65 17.29
CA ILE A 342 -26.63 -19.57 17.85
C ILE A 342 -27.00 -19.88 19.32
N LEU A 343 -26.87 -21.14 19.72
CA LEU A 343 -27.10 -21.54 21.11
C LEU A 343 -26.14 -20.83 22.05
N GLU A 344 -26.66 -20.33 23.18
CA GLU A 344 -25.88 -19.53 24.13
C GLU A 344 -24.62 -20.26 24.64
N GLU A 345 -24.70 -21.54 24.88
CA GLU A 345 -23.60 -22.40 25.29
C GLU A 345 -22.47 -22.48 24.24
N ILE A 346 -22.77 -22.29 22.96
CA ILE A 346 -21.79 -22.21 21.89
C ILE A 346 -21.25 -20.80 21.80
N ARG A 347 -22.11 -19.78 21.95
CA ARG A 347 -21.72 -18.36 21.90
C ARG A 347 -20.68 -18.00 22.95
N GLU A 348 -20.66 -18.67 24.11
CA GLU A 348 -19.64 -18.51 25.16
C GLU A 348 -18.18 -18.69 24.67
N ILE A 349 -17.98 -19.31 23.50
CA ILE A 349 -16.66 -19.44 22.86
C ILE A 349 -16.13 -18.11 22.32
N ALA A 350 -17.01 -17.17 21.97
CA ALA A 350 -16.60 -15.84 21.52
C ALA A 350 -15.95 -15.04 22.66
N PRO A 351 -14.88 -14.28 22.39
CA PRO A 351 -14.44 -13.23 23.30
C PRO A 351 -15.53 -12.16 23.48
N THR A 352 -15.40 -11.32 24.51
CA THR A 352 -16.38 -10.28 24.81
C THR A 352 -15.87 -8.88 24.47
N GLY A 353 -16.78 -7.97 24.18
CA GLY A 353 -16.45 -6.55 23.91
C GLY A 353 -15.45 -6.40 22.76
N ASP A 354 -14.47 -5.55 22.95
CA ASP A 354 -13.43 -5.22 21.93
C ASP A 354 -12.35 -6.30 21.79
N GLN A 355 -12.38 -7.35 22.61
CA GLN A 355 -11.52 -8.50 22.42
C GLN A 355 -11.97 -9.43 21.28
N ARG A 356 -13.20 -9.29 20.78
CA ARG A 356 -13.63 -9.95 19.54
C ARG A 356 -12.76 -9.46 18.38
N MET A 357 -12.15 -10.36 17.65
CA MET A 357 -11.20 -9.99 16.58
C MET A 357 -11.87 -9.10 15.52
N ALA A 358 -13.15 -9.36 15.20
CA ALA A 358 -13.91 -8.54 14.26
C ALA A 358 -14.29 -7.14 14.79
N LYS A 359 -14.17 -6.90 16.11
CA LYS A 359 -14.47 -5.60 16.76
C LYS A 359 -13.25 -4.88 17.27
N ASN A 360 -12.06 -5.44 17.09
CA ASN A 360 -10.85 -4.84 17.59
C ASN A 360 -10.68 -3.41 17.02
N PRO A 361 -10.57 -2.36 17.88
CA PRO A 361 -10.49 -0.97 17.40
C PRO A 361 -9.30 -0.71 16.47
N ILE A 362 -8.20 -1.44 16.63
CA ILE A 362 -6.98 -1.27 15.81
C ILE A 362 -7.25 -1.54 14.33
N THR A 363 -8.12 -2.51 14.01
CA THR A 363 -8.44 -2.88 12.64
C THR A 363 -9.42 -1.92 11.94
N ASN A 364 -9.88 -0.88 12.62
CA ASN A 364 -10.81 0.11 12.08
C ASN A 364 -10.22 1.54 12.14
N GLY A 365 -8.96 1.70 11.80
CA GLY A 365 -8.24 2.97 11.80
C GLY A 365 -7.58 3.33 13.14
N GLY A 366 -7.41 2.34 14.01
CA GLY A 366 -6.76 2.50 15.32
C GLY A 366 -7.70 2.99 16.41
N ILE A 367 -7.19 2.91 17.65
CA ILE A 367 -7.80 3.52 18.84
C ILE A 367 -7.47 5.01 18.78
N ASP A 368 -8.30 5.82 18.21
CA ASP A 368 -8.08 7.24 17.90
C ASP A 368 -6.73 7.45 17.18
N PRO A 369 -6.72 7.75 15.86
CA PRO A 369 -5.48 8.06 15.17
C PRO A 369 -4.73 9.09 16.01
N ARG A 370 -3.60 8.72 16.62
CA ARG A 370 -2.82 9.67 17.40
C ARG A 370 -2.50 10.82 16.49
N PRO A 371 -2.93 12.05 16.77
CA PRO A 371 -2.68 13.16 15.87
C PRO A 371 -1.18 13.30 15.68
N LEU A 372 -0.74 13.40 14.43
CA LEU A 372 0.65 13.67 14.11
C LEU A 372 1.00 15.09 14.55
N ILE A 373 1.99 15.22 15.45
CA ILE A 373 2.47 16.52 15.93
C ILE A 373 3.47 17.06 14.90
N MET A 374 3.01 17.97 14.05
CA MET A 374 3.81 18.53 12.97
C MET A 374 4.57 19.78 13.43
N PRO A 375 5.89 19.85 13.21
CA PRO A 375 6.63 21.11 13.33
C PRO A 375 6.25 22.09 12.21
N ASP A 376 6.60 23.34 12.39
CA ASP A 376 6.46 24.35 11.33
C ASP A 376 7.54 24.13 10.26
N TRP A 377 7.12 23.62 9.10
CA TRP A 377 8.01 23.31 7.98
C TRP A 377 8.79 24.52 7.47
N LYS A 378 8.27 25.75 7.65
CA LYS A 378 8.92 26.99 7.21
C LYS A 378 10.28 27.23 7.91
N LYS A 379 10.49 26.65 9.09
CA LYS A 379 11.77 26.70 9.80
C LYS A 379 12.91 26.00 9.07
N TYR A 380 12.59 25.11 8.15
CA TYR A 380 13.55 24.30 7.40
C TYR A 380 13.79 24.82 5.99
N THR A 381 13.07 25.88 5.59
CA THR A 381 13.21 26.45 4.26
C THR A 381 14.53 27.16 4.07
N LEU A 382 15.03 27.03 2.86
CA LEU A 382 16.22 27.75 2.42
C LEU A 382 15.87 29.21 2.15
N GLN A 383 16.74 30.10 2.60
CA GLN A 383 16.62 31.53 2.36
C GLN A 383 17.63 31.94 1.27
N PHE A 384 17.19 32.74 0.32
CA PHE A 384 18.02 33.27 -0.75
C PHE A 384 17.49 34.62 -1.23
N GLU A 385 18.38 35.48 -1.71
CA GLU A 385 18.01 36.83 -2.19
C GLU A 385 17.41 36.80 -3.60
N LYS A 386 17.81 35.83 -4.42
CA LYS A 386 17.38 35.72 -5.83
C LYS A 386 17.10 34.26 -6.18
N PRO A 387 16.07 33.99 -7.00
CA PRO A 387 15.83 32.66 -7.54
C PRO A 387 17.10 32.10 -8.21
N GLY A 388 17.40 30.85 -7.95
CA GLY A 388 18.54 30.13 -8.53
C GLY A 388 19.93 30.48 -7.95
N SER A 389 20.02 31.35 -6.92
CA SER A 389 21.31 31.76 -6.35
C SER A 389 21.91 30.76 -5.34
N VAL A 390 21.11 29.84 -4.82
CA VAL A 390 21.51 28.81 -3.85
C VAL A 390 21.28 27.45 -4.49
N LYS A 391 22.20 26.50 -4.22
CA LYS A 391 22.03 25.09 -4.56
C LYS A 391 21.89 24.26 -3.28
N ALA A 392 20.97 23.29 -3.30
CA ALA A 392 20.76 22.34 -2.21
C ALA A 392 20.27 21.00 -2.74
N GLU A 393 20.37 19.98 -1.90
CA GLU A 393 19.76 18.66 -2.08
C GLU A 393 18.40 18.67 -1.40
N ASP A 394 17.32 18.57 -2.16
CA ASP A 394 15.95 18.66 -1.65
C ASP A 394 15.67 17.63 -0.55
N MET A 395 16.10 16.38 -0.76
CA MET A 395 15.92 15.29 0.21
C MET A 395 16.74 15.50 1.50
N THR A 396 17.88 16.19 1.46
CA THR A 396 18.65 16.54 2.66
C THR A 396 17.87 17.54 3.52
N GLU A 397 17.20 18.53 2.91
CA GLU A 397 16.36 19.50 3.63
C GLU A 397 15.12 18.81 4.20
N LEU A 398 14.50 17.92 3.44
CA LEU A 398 13.42 17.07 3.94
C LEU A 398 13.87 16.24 5.16
N GLY A 399 15.06 15.63 5.11
CA GLY A 399 15.60 14.85 6.22
C GLY A 399 15.71 15.64 7.54
N LYS A 400 16.01 16.96 7.46
CA LYS A 400 16.04 17.84 8.64
C LYS A 400 14.63 18.05 9.22
N PHE A 401 13.63 18.26 8.38
CA PHE A 401 12.23 18.42 8.78
C PHE A 401 11.67 17.12 9.39
N VAL A 402 11.89 16.00 8.71
CA VAL A 402 11.45 14.67 9.19
C VAL A 402 12.10 14.30 10.51
N ARG A 403 13.34 14.70 10.74
CA ARG A 403 14.01 14.51 12.04
C ARG A 403 13.17 15.09 13.19
N GLU A 404 12.70 16.35 13.09
CA GLU A 404 11.87 16.94 14.15
C GLU A 404 10.49 16.28 14.25
N ILE A 405 9.93 15.79 13.11
CA ILE A 405 8.70 14.99 13.15
C ILE A 405 8.91 13.74 14.00
N ILE A 406 9.98 13.01 13.80
CA ILE A 406 10.34 11.82 14.57
C ILE A 406 10.50 12.15 16.05
N GLU A 407 11.22 13.24 16.39
CA GLU A 407 11.41 13.70 17.77
C GLU A 407 10.09 13.97 18.49
N LYS A 408 9.09 14.52 17.77
CA LYS A 408 7.78 14.84 18.32
C LYS A 408 6.81 13.66 18.33
N ASN A 409 7.08 12.64 17.55
CA ASN A 409 6.19 11.49 17.35
C ASN A 409 6.96 10.15 17.47
N PRO A 410 7.61 9.90 18.64
CA PRO A 410 8.51 8.76 18.80
C PRO A 410 7.82 7.39 18.77
N GLU A 411 6.48 7.34 18.84
CA GLU A 411 5.67 6.11 18.86
C GLU A 411 4.60 6.10 17.74
N ASN A 412 4.69 7.02 16.77
CA ASN A 412 3.60 7.25 15.84
C ASN A 412 4.06 7.58 14.41
N PHE A 413 5.37 7.58 14.17
CA PHE A 413 5.93 7.92 12.87
C PHE A 413 7.15 7.07 12.53
N ARG A 414 7.17 6.45 11.34
CA ARG A 414 8.30 5.65 10.84
C ARG A 414 8.62 5.96 9.39
N ILE A 415 9.86 5.67 9.01
CA ILE A 415 10.36 5.68 7.63
C ILE A 415 10.58 4.22 7.22
N PHE A 416 10.19 3.90 6.00
CA PHE A 416 10.42 2.60 5.37
C PHE A 416 11.20 2.78 4.08
N GLY A 417 12.13 1.86 3.80
CA GLY A 417 12.92 1.86 2.58
C GLY A 417 13.79 0.61 2.46
N PRO A 418 14.08 0.15 1.22
CA PRO A 418 14.90 -1.05 0.97
C PRO A 418 16.39 -0.71 1.04
N ASP A 419 16.93 -0.47 2.25
CA ASP A 419 18.32 -0.03 2.51
C ASP A 419 18.69 1.30 1.83
N GLU A 420 17.71 2.16 1.57
CA GLU A 420 17.91 3.35 0.74
C GLU A 420 17.85 4.69 1.49
N THR A 421 17.61 4.72 2.81
CA THR A 421 17.49 5.97 3.58
C THR A 421 18.71 6.90 3.41
N LYS A 422 19.93 6.36 3.50
CA LYS A 422 21.17 7.12 3.29
C LYS A 422 21.34 7.51 1.81
N SER A 423 21.08 6.59 0.90
CA SER A 423 21.18 6.81 -0.54
C SER A 423 20.19 7.89 -1.02
N ASN A 424 19.00 7.95 -0.43
CA ASN A 424 17.97 8.96 -0.69
C ASN A 424 18.24 10.30 0.05
N ARG A 425 19.41 10.49 0.66
CA ARG A 425 19.81 11.72 1.37
C ARG A 425 18.98 12.05 2.62
N LEU A 426 18.29 11.08 3.20
CA LEU A 426 17.51 11.25 4.43
C LEU A 426 18.34 11.06 5.71
N ASN A 427 19.65 10.85 5.61
CA ASN A 427 20.56 10.55 6.71
C ASN A 427 20.59 11.60 7.86
N GLN A 428 19.97 12.79 7.67
CA GLN A 428 19.78 13.74 8.74
C GLN A 428 18.92 13.20 9.91
N VAL A 429 18.05 12.22 9.65
CA VAL A 429 17.23 11.58 10.68
C VAL A 429 18.07 10.77 11.66
N PHE A 430 19.22 10.24 11.23
CA PHE A 430 20.12 9.47 12.10
C PHE A 430 20.83 10.29 13.19
N LYS A 431 20.61 11.59 13.24
CA LYS A 431 21.03 12.43 14.37
C LYS A 431 20.11 12.26 15.60
N THR A 432 18.93 11.68 15.44
CA THR A 432 17.94 11.51 16.50
C THR A 432 17.42 10.09 16.64
N THR A 433 17.58 9.25 15.61
CA THR A 433 17.10 7.87 15.60
C THR A 433 18.11 6.94 14.90
N ASN A 434 17.80 5.63 14.90
CA ASN A 434 18.57 4.61 14.20
C ASN A 434 17.67 3.80 13.27
N ARG A 435 18.28 2.93 12.46
CA ARG A 435 17.62 1.80 11.84
C ARG A 435 17.26 0.78 12.92
N GLN A 436 16.00 0.34 12.95
CA GLN A 436 15.59 -0.76 13.83
C GLN A 436 16.08 -2.09 13.27
N TRP A 437 16.93 -2.77 14.04
CA TRP A 437 17.57 -4.01 13.61
C TRP A 437 17.82 -4.91 14.81
N MET A 438 17.18 -6.07 14.86
CA MET A 438 17.26 -7.00 16.00
C MET A 438 18.31 -8.09 15.83
N GLU A 439 18.81 -8.33 14.61
CA GLU A 439 19.86 -9.31 14.35
C GLU A 439 21.21 -8.78 14.85
N LYS A 440 22.26 -9.63 14.80
CA LYS A 440 23.61 -9.28 15.23
C LYS A 440 24.10 -7.96 14.62
N ILE A 441 24.55 -7.05 15.48
CA ILE A 441 25.19 -5.78 15.09
C ILE A 441 26.70 -5.90 15.26
N GLU A 442 27.48 -5.46 14.28
CA GLU A 442 28.94 -5.39 14.32
C GLU A 442 29.39 -3.93 14.39
N PRO A 443 29.58 -3.36 15.59
CA PRO A 443 29.75 -1.91 15.78
C PRO A 443 30.92 -1.28 15.00
N GLU A 444 31.88 -2.09 14.59
CA GLU A 444 33.04 -1.61 13.80
C GLU A 444 32.69 -1.38 12.33
N ASN A 445 31.63 -2.04 11.83
CA ASN A 445 31.23 -2.06 10.42
C ASN A 445 29.88 -1.42 10.18
N ASP A 446 28.97 -1.44 11.18
CA ASP A 446 27.58 -1.06 11.03
C ASP A 446 27.34 0.37 11.49
N GLU A 447 26.71 1.18 10.64
CA GLU A 447 26.36 2.56 10.95
C GLU A 447 24.86 2.67 11.27
N TRP A 448 24.51 3.35 12.36
CA TRP A 448 23.14 3.68 12.77
C TRP A 448 22.21 2.49 12.94
N LEU A 449 22.72 1.29 13.22
CA LEU A 449 21.90 0.14 13.64
C LEU A 449 21.67 0.14 15.15
N SER A 450 20.46 -0.20 15.54
CA SER A 450 20.09 -0.41 16.95
C SER A 450 18.88 -1.33 17.03
N PRO A 451 18.69 -2.09 18.11
CA PRO A 451 17.44 -2.81 18.31
C PRO A 451 16.19 -1.93 18.30
N SER A 452 16.34 -0.63 18.55
CA SER A 452 15.26 0.37 18.51
C SER A 452 15.60 1.52 17.61
N GLY A 453 14.65 1.88 16.74
CA GLY A 453 14.78 2.98 15.80
C GLY A 453 13.46 3.33 15.13
N ARG A 454 13.45 4.43 14.39
CA ARG A 454 12.26 4.88 13.64
C ARG A 454 12.39 4.67 12.13
N VAL A 455 13.49 4.06 11.71
CA VAL A 455 13.74 3.72 10.30
C VAL A 455 13.76 2.21 10.15
N ILE A 456 12.98 1.71 9.24
CA ILE A 456 13.07 0.34 8.75
C ILE A 456 13.73 0.42 7.37
N ASP A 457 15.06 0.24 7.34
CA ASP A 457 15.78 -0.04 6.10
C ASP A 457 15.80 -1.57 5.95
N SER A 458 14.87 -2.08 5.17
CA SER A 458 14.67 -3.52 5.03
C SER A 458 15.69 -4.17 4.09
N GLN A 459 15.53 -5.46 3.82
CA GLN A 459 16.17 -6.09 2.67
C GLN A 459 15.73 -5.38 1.37
N LEU A 460 16.51 -5.50 0.30
CA LEU A 460 16.23 -4.88 -1.01
C LEU A 460 14.94 -5.45 -1.62
N SER A 461 13.82 -5.05 -1.03
CA SER A 461 12.49 -5.51 -1.40
C SER A 461 11.43 -4.45 -1.11
N GLU A 462 11.07 -3.71 -2.12
CA GLU A 462 10.02 -2.67 -2.07
C GLU A 462 8.67 -3.23 -1.61
N HIS A 463 8.39 -4.50 -1.91
CA HIS A 463 7.19 -5.19 -1.44
C HIS A 463 7.09 -5.23 0.09
N GLN A 464 8.24 -5.39 0.79
CA GLN A 464 8.25 -5.43 2.25
C GLN A 464 7.93 -4.07 2.82
N ASP A 465 8.58 -3.03 2.31
CA ASP A 465 8.47 -1.68 2.85
C ASP A 465 7.09 -1.08 2.60
N GLU A 466 6.53 -1.33 1.41
CA GLU A 466 5.16 -0.92 1.12
C GLU A 466 4.17 -1.68 2.01
N GLY A 467 4.31 -3.01 2.13
CA GLY A 467 3.45 -3.82 2.99
C GLY A 467 3.54 -3.44 4.48
N PHE A 468 4.74 -3.09 4.98
CA PHE A 468 4.91 -2.56 6.33
C PHE A 468 4.20 -1.21 6.49
N LEU A 469 4.39 -0.29 5.56
CA LEU A 469 3.73 1.01 5.61
C LEU A 469 2.20 0.87 5.53
N GLU A 470 1.69 0.00 4.66
CA GLU A 470 0.26 -0.24 4.52
C GLU A 470 -0.36 -0.75 5.83
N GLY A 471 0.22 -1.80 6.44
CA GLY A 471 -0.22 -2.28 7.76
C GLY A 471 -0.13 -1.23 8.85
N TYR A 472 0.89 -0.39 8.82
CA TYR A 472 1.14 0.68 9.77
C TYR A 472 0.11 1.82 9.68
N VAL A 473 -0.22 2.29 8.46
CA VAL A 473 -1.21 3.36 8.26
C VAL A 473 -2.64 2.86 8.50
N LEU A 474 -2.96 1.62 8.11
CA LEU A 474 -4.29 1.03 8.32
C LEU A 474 -4.60 0.78 9.81
N THR A 475 -3.60 0.83 10.67
CA THR A 475 -3.74 0.78 12.14
C THR A 475 -3.57 2.15 12.81
N GLY A 476 -3.66 3.23 12.05
CA GLY A 476 -3.74 4.61 12.56
C GLY A 476 -2.39 5.28 12.82
N ARG A 477 -1.28 4.76 12.31
CA ARG A 477 0.07 5.33 12.41
C ARG A 477 0.45 6.11 11.15
N HIS A 478 1.51 6.91 11.22
CA HIS A 478 1.97 7.77 10.13
C HIS A 478 3.37 7.38 9.67
N GLY A 479 3.64 7.56 8.40
CA GLY A 479 4.95 7.29 7.84
C GLY A 479 5.04 7.53 6.35
N PHE A 480 6.15 7.15 5.77
CA PHE A 480 6.34 7.13 4.33
C PHE A 480 7.33 6.04 3.92
N PHE A 481 7.22 5.64 2.68
CA PHE A 481 8.13 4.75 1.99
C PHE A 481 8.91 5.56 0.94
N ALA A 482 10.24 5.50 0.99
CA ALA A 482 11.12 6.17 0.03
C ALA A 482 11.95 5.14 -0.73
N SER A 483 11.89 5.20 -2.07
CA SER A 483 12.67 4.35 -2.96
C SER A 483 13.06 5.08 -4.24
N TYR A 484 13.88 4.45 -5.07
CA TYR A 484 14.21 4.92 -6.41
C TYR A 484 12.97 4.90 -7.30
N GLU A 485 12.83 5.92 -8.15
CA GLU A 485 11.63 6.11 -8.97
C GLU A 485 11.27 4.86 -9.80
N SER A 486 12.25 4.27 -10.49
CA SER A 486 12.04 3.09 -11.33
C SER A 486 11.60 1.85 -10.54
N PHE A 487 12.04 1.71 -9.28
CA PHE A 487 11.75 0.54 -8.47
C PHE A 487 10.41 0.63 -7.75
N LEU A 488 9.82 1.82 -7.62
CA LEU A 488 8.43 1.92 -7.17
C LEU A 488 7.43 1.20 -8.10
N ARG A 489 7.82 0.91 -9.35
CA ARG A 489 7.02 0.06 -10.24
C ARG A 489 6.85 -1.37 -9.73
N VAL A 490 7.75 -1.85 -8.87
CA VAL A 490 7.65 -3.18 -8.25
C VAL A 490 6.38 -3.31 -7.42
N VAL A 491 5.87 -2.22 -6.83
CA VAL A 491 4.67 -2.23 -5.97
C VAL A 491 3.39 -1.72 -6.66
N ASP A 492 3.35 -1.61 -7.97
CA ASP A 492 2.18 -1.14 -8.74
C ASP A 492 0.87 -1.84 -8.36
N SER A 493 0.92 -3.16 -8.23
CA SER A 493 -0.27 -3.95 -7.90
C SER A 493 -0.67 -3.81 -6.44
N MET A 494 0.27 -3.71 -5.51
CA MET A 494 -0.01 -3.42 -4.09
C MET A 494 -0.71 -2.06 -3.95
N LEU A 495 -0.18 -1.02 -4.59
CA LEU A 495 -0.81 0.31 -4.62
C LEU A 495 -2.22 0.27 -5.22
N THR A 496 -2.45 -0.59 -6.20
CA THR A 496 -3.79 -0.80 -6.77
C THR A 496 -4.73 -1.45 -5.76
N GLN A 497 -4.28 -2.42 -4.98
CA GLN A 497 -5.09 -3.03 -3.91
C GLN A 497 -5.38 -2.00 -2.81
N HIS A 498 -4.37 -1.27 -2.34
CA HIS A 498 -4.56 -0.22 -1.34
C HIS A 498 -5.54 0.86 -1.82
N PHE A 499 -5.42 1.32 -3.07
CA PHE A 499 -6.38 2.24 -3.67
C PHE A 499 -7.82 1.71 -3.62
N LYS A 500 -8.03 0.43 -3.99
CA LYS A 500 -9.36 -0.20 -3.96
C LYS A 500 -9.88 -0.32 -2.54
N TRP A 501 -8.98 -0.63 -1.59
CA TRP A 501 -9.29 -0.70 -0.17
C TRP A 501 -9.78 0.65 0.35
N ILE A 502 -8.99 1.73 0.23
CA ILE A 502 -9.38 3.06 0.74
C ILE A 502 -10.63 3.60 0.06
N ARG A 503 -10.76 3.40 -1.26
CA ARG A 503 -11.97 3.79 -1.99
C ARG A 503 -13.21 3.12 -1.43
N LYS A 504 -13.12 1.83 -1.10
CA LYS A 504 -14.26 1.09 -0.56
C LYS A 504 -14.51 1.41 0.91
N SER A 505 -13.44 1.59 1.71
CA SER A 505 -13.54 2.02 3.12
C SER A 505 -14.20 3.38 3.26
N HIS A 506 -13.92 4.31 2.34
CA HIS A 506 -14.50 5.65 2.34
C HIS A 506 -16.04 5.65 2.26
N ASP A 507 -16.63 4.67 1.58
CA ASP A 507 -18.08 4.50 1.48
C ASP A 507 -18.72 3.92 2.77
N LEU A 508 -17.91 3.52 3.77
CA LEU A 508 -18.35 2.82 4.96
C LEU A 508 -18.36 3.75 6.18
N SER A 509 -19.51 4.24 6.57
CA SER A 509 -19.66 5.22 7.67
C SER A 509 -19.18 4.74 9.04
N TRP A 510 -18.94 3.45 9.23
CA TRP A 510 -18.45 2.86 10.48
C TRP A 510 -16.92 2.71 10.52
N ARG A 511 -16.25 2.85 9.38
CA ARG A 511 -14.78 2.89 9.37
C ARG A 511 -14.28 4.30 9.64
N LYS A 512 -13.15 4.39 10.33
CA LYS A 512 -12.44 5.65 10.55
C LYS A 512 -11.54 5.96 9.36
N ASP A 513 -11.23 7.25 9.18
CA ASP A 513 -10.23 7.70 8.22
C ASP A 513 -8.85 7.12 8.61
N TYR A 514 -8.07 6.74 7.60
CA TYR A 514 -6.70 6.28 7.77
C TYR A 514 -5.72 7.40 7.42
N PRO A 515 -4.54 7.47 8.06
CA PRO A 515 -3.43 8.26 7.55
C PRO A 515 -3.10 7.87 6.10
N SER A 516 -2.69 8.84 5.31
CA SER A 516 -2.37 8.59 3.90
C SER A 516 -1.13 7.72 3.74
N LEU A 517 -1.12 6.91 2.69
CA LEU A 517 0.05 6.20 2.20
C LEU A 517 0.93 7.20 1.43
N ASN A 518 2.13 7.50 1.93
CA ASN A 518 3.03 8.47 1.35
C ASN A 518 4.23 7.78 0.72
N LEU A 519 4.44 8.02 -0.57
CA LEU A 519 5.54 7.47 -1.37
C LEU A 519 6.42 8.60 -1.85
N ILE A 520 7.73 8.47 -1.66
CA ILE A 520 8.71 9.41 -2.17
C ILE A 520 9.57 8.68 -3.20
N ALA A 521 9.43 9.08 -4.46
CA ALA A 521 10.29 8.67 -5.54
C ALA A 521 11.50 9.60 -5.59
N SER A 522 12.66 9.09 -5.23
CA SER A 522 13.93 9.78 -5.39
C SER A 522 14.80 9.07 -6.44
N SER A 523 16.00 9.52 -6.70
CA SER A 523 16.83 8.96 -7.77
C SER A 523 16.06 8.90 -9.08
N THR A 524 15.52 10.05 -9.46
CA THR A 524 14.62 10.20 -10.60
C THR A 524 15.28 9.84 -11.92
N VAL A 525 14.49 9.57 -12.94
CA VAL A 525 14.97 9.14 -14.27
C VAL A 525 16.11 9.99 -14.83
N PHE A 526 16.04 11.32 -14.68
CA PHE A 526 17.06 12.25 -15.16
C PHE A 526 18.32 12.37 -14.27
N GLN A 527 18.42 11.56 -13.23
CA GLN A 527 19.54 11.48 -12.29
C GLN A 527 20.19 10.09 -12.28
N GLN A 528 19.81 9.23 -13.21
CA GLN A 528 20.31 7.86 -13.33
C GLN A 528 21.21 7.69 -14.56
N ASP A 529 21.94 8.73 -14.91
CA ASP A 529 22.85 8.82 -16.04
C ASP A 529 23.98 7.77 -16.01
N HIS A 530 24.40 7.35 -14.81
CA HIS A 530 25.51 6.41 -14.61
C HIS A 530 25.08 4.97 -14.32
N ASN A 531 23.82 4.74 -13.93
CA ASN A 531 23.30 3.40 -13.64
C ASN A 531 22.71 2.70 -14.87
N GLY A 532 22.55 3.43 -15.97
CA GLY A 532 21.97 2.93 -17.22
C GLY A 532 20.45 2.72 -17.16
N TYR A 533 19.92 2.26 -18.25
CA TYR A 533 18.47 2.22 -18.54
C TYR A 533 17.62 1.42 -17.53
N SER A 534 18.17 0.47 -16.82
CA SER A 534 17.40 -0.31 -15.82
C SER A 534 16.91 0.52 -14.63
N HIS A 535 17.49 1.71 -14.40
CA HIS A 535 17.13 2.66 -13.36
C HIS A 535 16.31 3.85 -13.90
N GLN A 536 15.87 3.79 -15.14
CA GLN A 536 15.28 4.92 -15.87
C GLN A 536 13.84 4.61 -16.28
N ASP A 537 12.89 4.70 -15.33
CA ASP A 537 11.46 4.50 -15.59
C ASP A 537 10.60 5.42 -14.68
N PRO A 538 9.93 6.45 -15.24
CA PRO A 538 8.99 7.30 -14.51
C PRO A 538 7.54 6.77 -14.58
N GLY A 539 7.31 5.52 -14.97
CA GLY A 539 5.99 4.98 -15.30
C GLY A 539 5.03 4.88 -14.12
N ILE A 540 5.51 4.98 -12.88
CA ILE A 540 4.65 4.99 -11.68
C ILE A 540 3.64 6.15 -11.72
N LEU A 541 4.01 7.32 -12.25
CA LEU A 541 3.09 8.46 -12.46
C LEU A 541 1.92 8.07 -13.35
N THR A 542 2.18 7.46 -14.51
CA THR A 542 1.13 7.06 -15.43
C THR A 542 0.20 6.02 -14.79
N HIS A 543 0.75 5.06 -14.05
CA HIS A 543 -0.03 4.03 -13.38
C HIS A 543 -1.01 4.61 -12.35
N LEU A 544 -0.54 5.48 -11.46
CA LEU A 544 -1.37 6.07 -10.42
C LEU A 544 -2.38 7.08 -10.99
N ALA A 545 -2.00 7.83 -12.03
CA ALA A 545 -2.91 8.75 -12.70
C ALA A 545 -4.16 8.07 -13.30
N GLU A 546 -4.14 6.78 -13.60
CA GLU A 546 -5.32 6.04 -14.06
C GLU A 546 -6.37 5.81 -12.97
N LYS A 547 -6.02 5.98 -11.71
CA LYS A 547 -6.94 5.77 -10.58
C LYS A 547 -7.82 7.01 -10.36
N LYS A 548 -8.86 6.88 -9.52
CA LYS A 548 -9.70 8.02 -9.17
C LYS A 548 -8.88 9.09 -8.42
N ALA A 549 -8.83 10.27 -9.00
CA ALA A 549 -8.09 11.40 -8.46
C ALA A 549 -8.56 11.87 -7.08
N GLU A 550 -9.74 11.48 -6.63
CA GLU A 550 -10.20 11.70 -5.27
C GLU A 550 -9.24 11.14 -4.21
N PHE A 551 -8.64 9.98 -4.49
CA PHE A 551 -7.75 9.26 -3.58
C PHE A 551 -6.27 9.37 -3.93
N ILE A 552 -5.92 9.88 -5.11
CA ILE A 552 -4.54 9.95 -5.59
C ILE A 552 -4.07 11.40 -5.60
N ARG A 553 -2.79 11.61 -5.25
CA ARG A 553 -2.07 12.85 -5.43
C ARG A 553 -0.72 12.56 -6.08
N GLU A 554 -0.39 13.36 -7.05
CA GLU A 554 0.91 13.32 -7.73
C GLU A 554 1.55 14.70 -7.63
N TYR A 555 2.53 14.78 -6.74
CA TYR A 555 3.24 16.01 -6.47
C TYR A 555 4.62 15.98 -7.13
N LEU A 556 4.89 17.01 -7.89
CA LEU A 556 6.16 17.25 -8.57
C LEU A 556 6.79 18.57 -8.07
N PRO A 557 7.28 18.61 -6.84
CA PRO A 557 7.91 19.81 -6.29
C PRO A 557 9.12 20.22 -7.13
N ALA A 558 9.29 21.53 -7.32
CA ALA A 558 10.35 22.05 -8.17
C ALA A 558 11.69 22.22 -7.43
N ASP A 559 11.67 22.31 -6.11
CA ASP A 559 12.83 22.53 -5.25
C ASP A 559 12.55 22.11 -3.78
N ALA A 560 13.54 22.31 -2.91
CA ALA A 560 13.45 21.92 -1.49
C ALA A 560 12.31 22.61 -0.74
N ASN A 561 12.07 23.91 -0.96
CA ASN A 561 11.03 24.64 -0.25
C ASN A 561 9.64 24.17 -0.67
N THR A 562 9.44 23.87 -1.94
CA THR A 562 8.18 23.28 -2.44
C THR A 562 8.03 21.84 -1.94
N LEU A 563 9.10 21.05 -1.85
CA LEU A 563 9.07 19.70 -1.27
C LEU A 563 8.62 19.74 0.21
N LEU A 564 9.18 20.62 1.02
CA LEU A 564 8.82 20.76 2.44
C LEU A 564 7.32 21.10 2.60
N ALA A 565 6.80 22.02 1.79
CA ALA A 565 5.38 22.38 1.81
C ALA A 565 4.48 21.20 1.35
N VAL A 566 4.89 20.45 0.31
CA VAL A 566 4.19 19.23 -0.15
C VAL A 566 4.16 18.20 0.96
N MET A 567 5.28 17.94 1.61
CA MET A 567 5.36 16.90 2.65
C MET A 567 4.54 17.27 3.89
N ASP A 568 4.50 18.55 4.30
CA ASP A 568 3.60 18.99 5.39
C ASP A 568 2.13 18.72 5.02
N LYS A 569 1.73 19.01 3.78
CA LYS A 569 0.38 18.75 3.29
C LYS A 569 0.07 17.26 3.20
N ALA A 570 1.00 16.45 2.68
CA ALA A 570 0.85 15.01 2.53
C ALA A 570 0.71 14.30 3.89
N PHE A 571 1.57 14.62 4.86
CA PHE A 571 1.52 14.02 6.20
C PHE A 571 0.25 14.37 6.98
N ARG A 572 -0.40 15.50 6.69
CA ARG A 572 -1.68 15.89 7.30
C ARG A 572 -2.90 15.31 6.60
N SER A 573 -2.72 14.67 5.45
CA SER A 573 -3.82 14.12 4.68
C SER A 573 -4.24 12.74 5.19
N SER A 574 -5.49 12.36 4.93
CA SER A 574 -6.04 11.03 5.20
C SER A 574 -6.64 10.41 3.93
N GLU A 575 -6.69 9.10 3.87
CA GLU A 575 -7.30 8.32 2.78
C GLU A 575 -6.77 8.67 1.38
N LYS A 576 -5.47 8.94 1.28
CA LYS A 576 -4.81 9.22 0.00
C LYS A 576 -3.61 8.31 -0.22
N ILE A 577 -3.30 8.10 -1.48
CA ILE A 577 -1.97 7.68 -1.91
C ILE A 577 -1.31 8.94 -2.47
N ASN A 578 -0.30 9.44 -1.78
CA ASN A 578 0.50 10.57 -2.20
C ASN A 578 1.79 10.05 -2.84
N LEU A 579 2.00 10.32 -4.12
CA LEU A 579 3.27 10.11 -4.81
C LEU A 579 3.99 11.44 -4.93
N ILE A 580 5.21 11.51 -4.43
CA ILE A 580 6.05 12.71 -4.46
C ILE A 580 7.32 12.41 -5.24
N ILE A 581 7.53 13.10 -6.36
CA ILE A 581 8.76 12.98 -7.17
C ILE A 581 9.74 14.05 -6.71
N SER A 582 10.87 13.64 -6.15
CA SER A 582 11.86 14.57 -5.58
C SER A 582 13.27 14.25 -6.01
N SER A 583 14.20 15.12 -5.69
CA SER A 583 15.60 15.02 -6.07
C SER A 583 16.53 14.86 -4.90
N LYS A 584 17.51 13.97 -5.06
CA LYS A 584 18.60 13.78 -4.12
C LYS A 584 19.91 14.49 -4.51
N HIS A 585 19.98 15.10 -5.69
CA HIS A 585 21.18 15.81 -6.17
C HIS A 585 21.10 17.32 -5.93
N PRO A 586 22.24 18.00 -5.71
CA PRO A 586 22.27 19.45 -5.56
C PRO A 586 21.73 20.16 -6.79
N ARG A 587 20.80 21.09 -6.59
CA ARG A 587 20.19 21.88 -7.65
C ARG A 587 19.89 23.30 -7.21
N ALA A 588 19.68 24.19 -8.17
CA ALA A 588 19.25 25.56 -7.91
C ALA A 588 17.88 25.60 -7.25
N GLN A 589 17.71 26.52 -6.30
CA GLN A 589 16.49 26.74 -5.54
C GLN A 589 15.81 28.03 -6.00
N PHE A 590 14.48 27.99 -6.20
CA PHE A 590 13.79 29.04 -6.93
C PHE A 590 12.68 29.75 -6.12
N TYR A 591 11.99 29.02 -5.25
CA TYR A 591 10.76 29.47 -4.61
C TYR A 591 10.99 29.76 -3.11
N SER A 592 10.57 30.95 -2.67
CA SER A 592 10.56 31.29 -1.24
C SER A 592 9.55 30.42 -0.48
N ALA A 593 9.59 30.46 0.85
CA ALA A 593 8.65 29.74 1.70
C ALA A 593 7.19 30.17 1.40
N GLU A 594 6.96 31.45 1.16
CA GLU A 594 5.65 32.02 0.87
C GLU A 594 5.15 31.57 -0.51
N GLU A 595 6.00 31.61 -1.52
CA GLU A 595 5.67 31.13 -2.87
C GLU A 595 5.39 29.61 -2.88
N ALA A 596 6.21 28.84 -2.19
CA ALA A 596 6.03 27.40 -2.02
C ALA A 596 4.69 27.05 -1.35
N ALA A 597 4.32 27.80 -0.30
CA ALA A 597 3.03 27.62 0.38
C ALA A 597 1.84 27.84 -0.57
N VAL A 598 1.91 28.89 -1.38
CA VAL A 598 0.85 29.21 -2.35
C VAL A 598 0.80 28.16 -3.46
N LEU A 599 1.94 27.83 -4.06
CA LEU A 599 2.05 26.80 -5.11
C LEU A 599 1.44 25.45 -4.69
N VAL A 600 1.79 24.98 -3.49
CA VAL A 600 1.28 23.72 -2.98
C VAL A 600 -0.20 23.77 -2.61
N ASN A 601 -0.68 24.92 -2.13
CA ASN A 601 -2.09 25.08 -1.82
C ASN A 601 -2.95 25.09 -3.09
N GLU A 602 -2.55 25.85 -4.10
CA GLU A 602 -3.26 25.98 -5.37
C GLU A 602 -3.01 24.81 -6.34
N GLY A 603 -1.86 24.14 -6.21
CA GLY A 603 -1.39 23.04 -7.05
C GLY A 603 -0.60 23.46 -8.28
N LEU A 604 -0.79 24.70 -8.75
CA LEU A 604 -0.03 25.35 -9.81
C LEU A 604 -0.12 26.88 -9.67
N LYS A 605 0.84 27.60 -10.28
CA LYS A 605 0.84 29.06 -10.24
C LYS A 605 1.58 29.67 -11.44
N ILE A 606 1.10 30.84 -11.89
CA ILE A 606 1.88 31.71 -12.77
C ILE A 606 3.00 32.34 -11.93
N ILE A 607 4.23 32.23 -12.41
CA ILE A 607 5.43 32.72 -11.72
C ILE A 607 5.78 34.11 -12.27
N ASP A 608 5.48 35.14 -11.49
CA ASP A 608 5.59 36.53 -11.93
C ASP A 608 7.02 36.94 -12.34
N TRP A 609 8.02 36.52 -11.54
CA TRP A 609 9.43 36.82 -11.81
C TRP A 609 9.99 36.09 -13.03
N ALA A 610 9.33 35.00 -13.49
CA ALA A 610 9.70 34.25 -14.70
C ALA A 610 8.80 34.59 -15.91
N SER A 611 7.87 35.53 -15.75
CA SER A 611 6.89 35.91 -16.79
C SER A 611 7.11 37.34 -17.26
N THR A 612 7.06 37.55 -18.57
CA THR A 612 7.11 38.88 -19.18
C THR A 612 5.73 39.40 -19.58
N ALA A 613 4.75 38.52 -19.74
CA ALA A 613 3.37 38.88 -20.09
C ALA A 613 2.61 39.59 -18.96
N LYS A 614 2.98 39.37 -17.70
CA LYS A 614 2.34 39.91 -16.49
C LYS A 614 0.78 39.85 -16.59
N GLU A 615 0.16 41.01 -16.73
CA GLU A 615 -1.31 41.16 -16.90
C GLU A 615 -1.77 41.10 -18.38
N GLU A 616 -0.82 41.05 -19.34
CA GLU A 616 -1.12 40.97 -20.76
C GLU A 616 -1.32 39.54 -21.25
N GLU A 617 -1.98 39.39 -22.38
CA GLU A 617 -2.12 38.10 -23.03
C GLU A 617 -0.73 37.61 -23.52
N PRO A 618 -0.27 36.39 -23.16
CA PRO A 618 1.03 35.88 -23.61
C PRO A 618 1.00 35.54 -25.10
N GLU A 619 2.17 35.60 -25.73
CA GLU A 619 2.42 34.99 -27.05
C GLU A 619 2.75 33.48 -26.90
N LEU A 620 3.30 33.09 -25.73
CA LEU A 620 3.70 31.74 -25.37
C LEU A 620 3.42 31.46 -23.90
N VAL A 621 2.86 30.29 -23.62
CA VAL A 621 2.79 29.72 -22.27
C VAL A 621 3.89 28.67 -22.15
N ILE A 622 4.72 28.76 -21.12
CA ILE A 622 5.70 27.71 -20.75
C ILE A 622 5.26 27.16 -19.41
N ALA A 623 5.00 25.87 -19.34
CA ALA A 623 4.65 25.16 -18.11
C ALA A 623 5.70 24.11 -17.78
N ALA A 624 5.97 23.93 -16.50
CA ALA A 624 6.92 22.92 -16.02
C ALA A 624 6.37 22.13 -14.83
N ALA A 625 6.55 20.81 -14.85
CA ALA A 625 6.22 19.90 -13.75
C ALA A 625 7.38 18.93 -13.50
N GLY A 626 7.99 19.05 -12.33
CA GLY A 626 9.18 18.31 -11.92
C GLY A 626 10.41 19.19 -11.78
N THR A 627 11.37 18.72 -11.08
CA THR A 627 12.59 19.49 -10.71
C THR A 627 13.47 19.84 -11.89
N GLU A 628 13.87 18.86 -12.70
CA GLU A 628 14.69 19.04 -13.91
C GLU A 628 13.90 19.82 -14.98
N SER A 629 12.64 19.50 -15.15
CA SER A 629 11.74 20.18 -16.08
C SER A 629 11.60 21.66 -15.75
N ASN A 630 11.48 22.01 -14.47
CA ASN A 630 11.40 23.41 -14.02
C ASN A 630 12.74 24.15 -14.30
N LEU A 631 13.87 23.52 -13.99
CA LEU A 631 15.19 24.10 -14.25
C LEU A 631 15.40 24.40 -15.74
N GLU A 632 15.14 23.41 -16.60
CA GLU A 632 15.39 23.56 -18.04
C GLU A 632 14.40 24.53 -18.71
N ALA A 633 13.13 24.53 -18.26
CA ALA A 633 12.15 25.49 -18.76
C ALA A 633 12.50 26.93 -18.39
N LEU A 634 12.99 27.19 -17.16
CA LEU A 634 13.50 28.51 -16.75
C LEU A 634 14.73 28.94 -17.58
N ALA A 635 15.64 27.99 -17.83
CA ALA A 635 16.79 28.27 -18.68
C ALA A 635 16.39 28.57 -20.14
N ALA A 636 15.38 27.86 -20.65
CA ALA A 636 14.82 28.14 -21.99
C ALA A 636 14.17 29.54 -22.07
N VAL A 637 13.46 29.97 -21.01
CA VAL A 637 12.94 31.37 -20.93
C VAL A 637 14.08 32.36 -21.08
N THR A 638 15.22 32.14 -20.39
CA THR A 638 16.37 33.04 -20.49
C THR A 638 16.90 33.12 -21.93
N LEU A 639 17.08 31.98 -22.60
CA LEU A 639 17.57 31.91 -23.98
C LEU A 639 16.61 32.61 -24.96
N LEU A 640 15.31 32.41 -24.79
CA LEU A 640 14.28 33.04 -25.63
C LEU A 640 14.28 34.56 -25.46
N LEU A 641 14.45 35.07 -24.25
CA LEU A 641 14.43 36.51 -24.00
C LEU A 641 15.75 37.20 -24.37
N GLU A 642 16.86 36.51 -24.35
CA GLU A 642 18.14 37.01 -24.89
C GLU A 642 18.04 37.23 -26.41
N GLU A 643 17.39 36.37 -27.16
CA GLU A 643 17.19 36.51 -28.62
C GLU A 643 15.97 37.40 -28.96
N PHE A 644 14.86 37.23 -28.21
CA PHE A 644 13.59 37.95 -28.47
C PHE A 644 13.14 38.76 -27.24
N PRO A 645 13.80 39.88 -26.91
CA PRO A 645 13.58 40.62 -25.65
C PRO A 645 12.14 41.12 -25.44
N LYS A 646 11.33 41.21 -26.47
CA LYS A 646 9.92 41.69 -26.42
C LYS A 646 8.90 40.54 -26.38
N LEU A 647 9.36 39.29 -26.32
CA LEU A 647 8.47 38.13 -26.30
C LEU A 647 7.66 38.12 -24.99
N LYS A 648 6.34 37.99 -25.14
CA LYS A 648 5.43 37.88 -23.99
C LYS A 648 5.27 36.42 -23.56
N ILE A 649 5.96 36.03 -22.50
CA ILE A 649 5.94 34.69 -21.94
C ILE A 649 5.15 34.71 -20.64
N ARG A 650 4.31 33.69 -20.46
CA ARG A 650 3.72 33.29 -19.18
C ARG A 650 4.37 32.01 -18.73
N PHE A 651 5.04 32.02 -17.57
CA PHE A 651 5.63 30.80 -16.99
C PHE A 651 4.75 30.26 -15.88
N ILE A 652 4.47 28.94 -15.91
CA ILE A 652 3.63 28.23 -14.95
C ILE A 652 4.43 27.10 -14.32
N ASN A 653 4.50 27.06 -12.99
CA ASN A 653 4.95 25.86 -12.29
C ASN A 653 3.75 25.02 -11.85
N VAL A 654 3.80 23.70 -12.10
CA VAL A 654 2.76 22.72 -11.75
C VAL A 654 3.34 21.76 -10.71
N VAL A 655 2.78 21.80 -9.51
CA VAL A 655 3.18 20.95 -8.38
C VAL A 655 2.22 19.76 -8.20
N ASP A 656 0.91 19.98 -8.27
CA ASP A 656 -0.11 18.90 -8.26
C ASP A 656 -0.56 18.64 -9.69
N LEU A 657 -0.01 17.59 -10.32
CA LEU A 657 -0.26 17.28 -11.72
C LEU A 657 -1.74 17.04 -12.01
N LEU A 658 -2.42 16.33 -11.13
CA LEU A 658 -3.83 15.96 -11.34
C LEU A 658 -4.78 17.15 -11.21
N LYS A 659 -4.33 18.29 -10.66
CA LYS A 659 -5.07 19.54 -10.66
C LYS A 659 -5.39 20.05 -12.07
N LEU A 660 -4.60 19.64 -13.06
CA LEU A 660 -4.82 19.99 -14.47
C LEU A 660 -6.01 19.23 -15.10
N ARG A 661 -6.55 18.21 -14.46
CA ARG A 661 -7.70 17.45 -14.96
C ARG A 661 -8.97 18.30 -15.00
N HIS A 662 -9.86 17.92 -15.92
CA HIS A 662 -11.20 18.52 -15.97
C HIS A 662 -12.03 18.10 -14.74
N PRO A 663 -12.93 18.95 -14.19
CA PRO A 663 -13.75 18.63 -13.02
C PRO A 663 -14.60 17.35 -13.14
N SER A 664 -14.90 16.89 -14.35
CA SER A 664 -15.57 15.61 -14.58
C SER A 664 -14.68 14.40 -14.26
N GLN A 665 -13.37 14.56 -14.23
CA GLN A 665 -12.38 13.51 -13.93
C GLN A 665 -11.82 13.64 -12.52
N ASP A 666 -11.62 14.85 -12.04
CA ASP A 666 -11.18 15.18 -10.68
C ASP A 666 -12.01 16.37 -10.16
N PRO A 667 -12.82 16.20 -9.10
CA PRO A 667 -13.61 17.32 -8.54
C PRO A 667 -12.76 18.54 -8.13
N ARG A 668 -11.45 18.37 -7.89
CA ARG A 668 -10.50 19.43 -7.58
C ARG A 668 -9.89 20.06 -8.84
N GLY A 669 -10.11 19.45 -10.00
CA GLY A 669 -9.56 19.91 -11.27
C GLY A 669 -9.99 21.32 -11.63
N LEU A 670 -9.20 21.96 -12.46
CA LEU A 670 -9.52 23.31 -12.96
C LEU A 670 -10.78 23.27 -13.83
N SER A 671 -11.72 24.17 -13.62
CA SER A 671 -12.79 24.44 -14.59
C SER A 671 -12.20 24.87 -15.93
N GLY A 672 -13.02 24.85 -16.98
CA GLY A 672 -12.57 25.34 -18.30
C GLY A 672 -12.11 26.79 -18.26
N GLU A 673 -12.82 27.67 -17.51
CA GLU A 673 -12.45 29.07 -17.36
C GLU A 673 -11.16 29.26 -16.58
N GLU A 674 -10.97 28.54 -15.46
CA GLU A 674 -9.73 28.58 -14.68
C GLU A 674 -8.56 28.06 -15.52
N PHE A 675 -8.76 26.98 -16.26
CA PHE A 675 -7.72 26.42 -17.14
C PHE A 675 -7.31 27.45 -18.21
N ASP A 676 -8.28 28.13 -18.85
CA ASP A 676 -8.00 29.13 -19.86
C ASP A 676 -7.29 30.38 -19.28
N GLN A 677 -7.50 30.71 -17.99
CA GLN A 677 -6.74 31.79 -17.31
C GLN A 677 -5.24 31.43 -17.19
N TYR A 678 -4.91 30.18 -16.97
CA TYR A 678 -3.52 29.73 -16.94
C TYR A 678 -2.95 29.52 -18.34
N PHE A 679 -3.63 28.69 -19.15
CA PHE A 679 -3.08 28.12 -20.39
C PHE A 679 -3.59 28.81 -21.66
N THR A 680 -4.47 29.81 -21.54
CA THR A 680 -5.14 30.49 -22.65
C THR A 680 -6.02 29.57 -23.51
N LYS A 681 -6.75 30.13 -24.47
CA LYS A 681 -7.64 29.38 -25.36
C LYS A 681 -6.95 28.92 -26.64
N ASP A 682 -5.96 29.67 -27.11
CA ASP A 682 -5.42 29.52 -28.45
C ASP A 682 -3.90 29.79 -28.58
N LYS A 683 -3.21 30.18 -27.49
CA LYS A 683 -1.76 30.42 -27.59
C LYS A 683 -0.97 29.12 -27.49
N PRO A 684 0.20 29.07 -28.14
CA PRO A 684 1.09 27.94 -27.99
C PRO A 684 1.48 27.67 -26.53
N ILE A 685 1.45 26.39 -26.15
CA ILE A 685 1.88 25.90 -24.84
C ILE A 685 3.09 25.02 -25.06
N LEU A 686 4.18 25.32 -24.36
CA LEU A 686 5.32 24.42 -24.19
C LEU A 686 5.24 23.80 -22.79
N PHE A 687 5.10 22.49 -22.69
CA PHE A 687 5.00 21.80 -21.41
C PHE A 687 6.23 20.90 -21.19
N ALA A 688 7.11 21.29 -20.28
CA ALA A 688 8.23 20.49 -19.84
C ALA A 688 7.79 19.57 -18.69
N PHE A 689 7.85 18.25 -18.90
CA PHE A 689 7.28 17.26 -17.99
C PHE A 689 8.31 16.18 -17.60
N HIS A 690 8.30 15.83 -16.33
CA HIS A 690 9.19 14.82 -15.78
C HIS A 690 8.95 13.41 -16.33
N GLY A 691 7.69 13.03 -16.55
CA GLY A 691 7.27 11.68 -16.96
C GLY A 691 7.03 11.54 -18.47
N TYR A 692 6.30 10.51 -18.83
CA TYR A 692 5.95 10.25 -20.23
C TYR A 692 4.97 11.30 -20.78
N GLU A 693 5.26 11.81 -21.97
CA GLU A 693 4.42 12.85 -22.65
C GLU A 693 2.94 12.43 -22.79
N THR A 694 2.68 11.13 -22.93
CA THR A 694 1.32 10.59 -23.09
C THR A 694 0.40 10.93 -21.94
N LEU A 695 0.92 11.02 -20.70
CA LEU A 695 0.13 11.40 -19.53
C LEU A 695 -0.39 12.84 -19.67
N VAL A 696 0.47 13.78 -20.03
CA VAL A 696 0.05 15.18 -20.24
C VAL A 696 -0.92 15.29 -21.42
N ARG A 697 -0.69 14.57 -22.52
CA ARG A 697 -1.64 14.52 -23.65
C ARG A 697 -3.02 14.05 -23.22
N THR A 698 -3.10 13.02 -22.37
CA THR A 698 -4.36 12.50 -21.84
C THR A 698 -5.06 13.54 -20.96
N ILE A 699 -4.32 14.23 -20.08
CA ILE A 699 -4.87 15.28 -19.20
C ILE A 699 -5.42 16.48 -20.04
N PHE A 700 -4.74 16.85 -21.11
CA PHE A 700 -5.13 17.97 -21.97
C PHE A 700 -6.18 17.62 -23.03
N PHE A 701 -6.52 16.35 -23.21
CA PHE A 701 -7.43 15.92 -24.29
C PHE A 701 -8.81 16.63 -24.22
N ASP A 702 -9.35 16.81 -23.02
CA ASP A 702 -10.64 17.44 -22.81
C ASP A 702 -10.54 18.99 -22.62
N ARG A 703 -9.38 19.60 -22.90
CA ARG A 703 -9.15 21.04 -22.79
C ARG A 703 -9.36 21.76 -24.11
N HIS A 704 -9.65 23.06 -24.04
CA HIS A 704 -9.90 23.85 -25.23
C HIS A 704 -8.65 24.06 -26.08
N ASN A 705 -7.50 24.29 -25.45
CA ASN A 705 -6.28 24.62 -26.15
C ASN A 705 -5.47 23.36 -26.48
N HIS A 706 -5.38 23.07 -27.77
CA HIS A 706 -4.59 21.95 -28.30
C HIS A 706 -3.28 22.40 -29.00
N HIS A 707 -2.88 23.67 -28.86
CA HIS A 707 -1.60 24.15 -29.36
C HIS A 707 -0.44 23.77 -28.41
N LEU A 708 -0.33 22.49 -28.14
CA LEU A 708 0.49 21.90 -27.08
C LEU A 708 1.73 21.24 -27.68
N MET A 709 2.91 21.68 -27.24
CA MET A 709 4.20 21.02 -27.40
C MET A 709 4.57 20.42 -26.07
N ILE A 710 4.79 19.13 -26.00
CA ILE A 710 5.17 18.45 -24.78
C ILE A 710 6.57 17.90 -24.93
N HIS A 711 7.40 18.13 -23.92
CA HIS A 711 8.71 17.53 -23.79
C HIS A 711 8.74 16.75 -22.49
N GLY A 712 8.98 15.46 -22.58
CA GLY A 712 9.01 14.54 -21.44
C GLY A 712 9.98 13.40 -21.68
N TYR A 713 9.94 12.39 -20.84
CA TYR A 713 10.77 11.22 -21.02
C TYR A 713 10.33 10.40 -22.24
N LYS A 714 11.29 10.00 -23.10
CA LYS A 714 11.07 9.35 -24.41
C LYS A 714 11.71 7.96 -24.51
N GLU A 715 12.08 7.34 -23.43
CA GLU A 715 12.84 6.06 -23.39
C GLU A 715 14.23 6.16 -24.06
N ASN A 716 14.76 7.36 -24.21
CA ASN A 716 16.08 7.59 -24.75
C ASN A 716 17.08 7.78 -23.59
N GLY A 717 17.45 6.71 -22.96
CA GLY A 717 18.37 6.73 -21.82
C GLY A 717 19.48 5.69 -21.95
N ASP A 718 20.67 6.02 -21.46
CA ASP A 718 21.83 5.15 -21.41
C ASP A 718 22.84 5.73 -20.40
N ILE A 719 24.08 5.28 -20.43
CA ILE A 719 25.18 5.88 -19.65
C ILE A 719 25.62 7.17 -20.35
N THR A 720 25.45 8.29 -19.65
CA THR A 720 25.79 9.61 -20.16
C THR A 720 26.04 10.59 -18.99
N THR A 721 25.71 11.88 -19.15
CA THR A 721 25.79 12.89 -18.08
C THR A 721 24.38 13.35 -17.68
N PRO A 722 24.19 13.96 -16.49
CA PRO A 722 22.87 14.41 -16.04
C PRO A 722 22.15 15.36 -17.00
N PHE A 723 22.88 16.26 -17.66
CA PHE A 723 22.26 17.15 -18.65
C PHE A 723 21.99 16.42 -19.96
N ASP A 724 22.88 15.53 -20.38
CA ASP A 724 22.69 14.77 -21.62
C ASP A 724 21.48 13.81 -21.54
N MET A 725 21.17 13.29 -20.34
CA MET A 725 19.90 12.56 -20.14
C MET A 725 18.67 13.39 -20.53
N ARG A 726 18.72 14.71 -20.32
CA ARG A 726 17.66 15.62 -20.77
C ARG A 726 17.77 15.90 -22.25
N VAL A 727 19.00 16.01 -22.81
CA VAL A 727 19.24 16.24 -24.24
C VAL A 727 18.71 15.08 -25.10
N VAL A 728 19.03 13.84 -24.75
CA VAL A 728 18.56 12.67 -25.53
C VAL A 728 17.05 12.48 -25.46
N ASN A 729 16.40 13.03 -24.44
CA ASN A 729 14.95 13.06 -24.28
C ASN A 729 14.31 14.38 -24.75
N GLU A 730 15.09 15.31 -25.30
CA GLU A 730 14.67 16.63 -25.78
C GLU A 730 13.99 17.48 -24.71
N LEU A 731 14.30 17.28 -23.42
CA LEU A 731 13.77 18.04 -22.29
C LEU A 731 14.72 19.15 -21.82
N ASP A 732 15.84 19.30 -22.49
CA ASP A 732 16.84 20.30 -22.19
C ASP A 732 16.49 21.70 -22.72
N ARG A 733 17.12 22.73 -22.17
CA ARG A 733 16.90 24.15 -22.47
C ARG A 733 17.02 24.48 -23.93
N TYR A 734 17.89 23.83 -24.69
CA TYR A 734 18.16 24.15 -26.10
C TYR A 734 17.03 23.64 -26.99
N HIS A 735 16.57 22.39 -26.80
CA HIS A 735 15.40 21.90 -27.53
C HIS A 735 14.14 22.66 -27.17
N LEU A 736 13.90 22.93 -25.86
CA LEU A 736 12.74 23.71 -25.40
C LEU A 736 12.71 25.10 -26.02
N ALA A 737 13.83 25.82 -26.01
CA ALA A 737 13.92 27.18 -26.57
C ALA A 737 13.78 27.18 -28.11
N LYS A 738 14.42 26.23 -28.79
CA LYS A 738 14.34 26.05 -30.24
C LYS A 738 12.92 25.83 -30.71
N ASP A 739 12.23 24.85 -30.14
CA ASP A 739 10.89 24.47 -30.57
C ASP A 739 9.88 25.57 -30.27
N ALA A 740 10.00 26.24 -29.13
CA ALA A 740 9.20 27.39 -28.80
C ALA A 740 9.39 28.55 -29.79
N ALA A 741 10.64 28.90 -30.13
CA ALA A 741 10.96 29.97 -31.05
C ALA A 741 10.41 29.68 -32.47
N LEU A 742 10.65 28.48 -32.99
CA LEU A 742 10.14 28.06 -34.31
C LEU A 742 8.60 28.09 -34.34
N LYS A 743 7.95 27.67 -33.26
CA LYS A 743 6.48 27.68 -33.18
C LYS A 743 5.88 29.08 -33.24
N ILE A 744 6.56 30.09 -32.67
CA ILE A 744 6.01 31.45 -32.52
C ILE A 744 6.46 32.37 -33.65
N LYS A 745 7.72 32.25 -34.07
CA LYS A 745 8.35 33.17 -35.03
C LYS A 745 8.54 32.55 -36.42
N GLY A 746 8.31 31.24 -36.58
CA GLY A 746 8.49 30.53 -37.85
C GLY A 746 9.90 30.72 -38.44
N SER A 747 10.01 31.05 -39.71
CA SER A 747 11.30 31.29 -40.38
C SER A 747 12.16 32.40 -39.77
N GLN A 748 11.59 33.29 -38.97
CA GLN A 748 12.39 34.36 -38.27
C GLN A 748 13.22 33.76 -37.11
N ALA A 749 12.96 32.55 -36.71
CA ALA A 749 13.69 31.85 -35.68
C ALA A 749 14.69 30.82 -36.22
N GLU A 750 14.88 30.68 -37.54
CA GLU A 750 15.78 29.66 -38.12
C GLU A 750 17.25 29.86 -37.67
N ASP A 751 17.75 31.10 -37.68
CA ASP A 751 19.10 31.41 -37.20
C ASP A 751 19.27 31.07 -35.70
N PHE A 752 18.25 31.31 -34.89
CA PHE A 752 18.27 30.95 -33.48
C PHE A 752 18.20 29.43 -33.28
N ALA A 753 17.40 28.75 -34.07
CA ALA A 753 17.31 27.29 -34.05
C ALA A 753 18.68 26.66 -34.38
N GLU A 754 19.36 27.19 -35.42
CA GLU A 754 20.71 26.71 -35.77
C GLU A 754 21.74 26.97 -34.65
N LYS A 755 21.66 28.11 -33.95
CA LYS A 755 22.48 28.33 -32.76
C LYS A 755 22.24 27.30 -31.65
N MET A 756 20.98 26.92 -31.41
CA MET A 756 20.66 25.87 -30.42
C MET A 756 21.20 24.49 -30.83
N ASP A 757 21.10 24.15 -32.12
CA ASP A 757 21.71 22.91 -32.65
C ASP A 757 23.24 22.90 -32.53
N GLN A 758 23.87 24.04 -32.71
CA GLN A 758 25.34 24.19 -32.49
C GLN A 758 25.71 23.99 -31.01
N LYS A 759 24.89 24.53 -30.07
CA LYS A 759 25.07 24.30 -28.63
C LYS A 759 24.92 22.81 -28.24
N LEU A 760 23.95 22.12 -28.81
CA LEU A 760 23.80 20.68 -28.63
C LEU A 760 25.01 19.90 -29.14
N GLN A 761 25.54 20.28 -30.31
CA GLN A 761 26.74 19.63 -30.86
C GLN A 761 27.99 19.92 -30.01
N GLU A 762 28.13 21.16 -29.52
CA GLU A 762 29.21 21.55 -28.59
C GLU A 762 29.14 20.71 -27.32
N HIS A 763 27.96 20.56 -26.73
CA HIS A 763 27.72 19.73 -25.56
C HIS A 763 28.11 18.26 -25.83
N GLN A 764 27.64 17.67 -26.92
CA GLN A 764 27.94 16.29 -27.29
C GLN A 764 29.46 16.05 -27.47
N ASN A 765 30.16 16.99 -28.04
CA ASN A 765 31.63 16.88 -28.20
C ASN A 765 32.31 16.97 -26.83
N TYR A 766 31.86 17.89 -25.99
CA TYR A 766 32.46 18.15 -24.69
C TYR A 766 32.30 16.96 -23.73
N ILE A 767 31.13 16.37 -23.63
CA ILE A 767 30.88 15.22 -22.74
C ILE A 767 31.65 13.97 -23.16
N ARG A 768 31.84 13.76 -24.47
CA ARG A 768 32.65 12.64 -25.00
C ARG A 768 34.10 12.75 -24.64
N GLU A 769 34.61 13.96 -24.53
CA GLU A 769 36.01 14.24 -24.21
C GLU A 769 36.25 14.27 -22.70
N ASN A 770 35.29 14.86 -21.93
CA ASN A 770 35.51 15.21 -20.54
C ASN A 770 34.72 14.35 -19.53
N GLY A 771 33.64 13.65 -19.97
CA GLY A 771 32.79 12.83 -19.12
C GLY A 771 31.92 13.63 -18.11
N ILE A 772 31.79 14.94 -18.32
CA ILE A 772 31.00 15.86 -17.48
C ILE A 772 30.25 16.86 -18.38
N ASP A 773 29.18 17.45 -17.85
CA ASP A 773 28.44 18.50 -18.55
C ASP A 773 29.26 19.78 -18.72
N LEU A 774 28.86 20.59 -19.72
CA LEU A 774 29.45 21.90 -19.99
C LEU A 774 29.39 22.78 -18.72
N PRO A 775 30.47 23.55 -18.39
CA PRO A 775 30.47 24.48 -17.26
C PRO A 775 29.32 25.49 -17.29
N GLU A 776 28.95 25.99 -18.45
CA GLU A 776 27.83 26.93 -18.60
C GLU A 776 26.47 26.33 -18.23
N VAL A 777 26.33 25.02 -18.39
CA VAL A 777 25.12 24.27 -17.96
C VAL A 777 25.16 24.07 -16.45
N LEU A 778 26.29 23.61 -15.92
CA LEU A 778 26.46 23.32 -14.48
C LEU A 778 26.34 24.57 -13.61
N ASP A 779 26.86 25.70 -14.09
CA ASP A 779 26.94 26.98 -13.36
C ASP A 779 25.79 27.93 -13.72
N TRP A 780 24.79 27.46 -14.49
CA TRP A 780 23.66 28.29 -14.90
C TRP A 780 22.91 28.86 -13.67
N LYS A 781 22.58 30.17 -13.76
CA LYS A 781 21.81 30.89 -12.75
C LYS A 781 20.74 31.72 -13.43
N TRP A 782 19.61 31.85 -12.77
CA TRP A 782 18.55 32.72 -13.22
C TRP A 782 19.03 34.18 -13.33
N LYS A 783 18.74 34.80 -14.45
CA LYS A 783 18.97 36.25 -14.66
C LYS A 783 17.64 36.98 -14.49
N ASN A 784 17.59 38.00 -13.63
CA ASN A 784 16.37 38.76 -13.46
C ASN A 784 15.96 39.40 -14.78
N LEU A 785 14.66 39.30 -15.12
CA LEU A 785 14.09 39.84 -16.36
C LEU A 785 14.04 41.39 -16.36
N ASP A 786 14.18 42.03 -15.21
CA ASP A 786 14.14 43.49 -15.05
C ASP A 786 15.54 44.14 -15.11
N GLN A 787 16.58 43.42 -15.46
CA GLN A 787 17.93 43.90 -15.75
C GLN A 787 18.32 43.64 -17.20
#